data_fbec98bfc723b15cd6123b26bf72d184
#
_entry.id   fbec98bfc723b15cd6123b26bf72d184
#
_cell.length_a   1.000
_cell.length_b   1.000
_cell.length_c   1.000
_cell.angle_alpha   90.00
_cell.angle_beta   90.00
_cell.angle_gamma   90.00
#
_symmetry.space_group_name_H-M   'P 1'
#
loop_
_entity.id
_entity.type
_entity.pdbx_description
1 polymer ?
#
loop_
_entity_poly.entity_id
_entity_poly.type
_entity_poly.pdbx_seq_one_letter_code
_entity_poly.pdbx_strand_id
1 'polypeptide(L)'
;MQPQFTDKAKAALALAERAARSLRQSYVGSEHILLGLLRENTGVAATVLLNNGVDVVQLKEMIKDLIAPDSSVLIAERDGYSPRAQSILDEAHRQAERFHSDKTGTEHILLALLKEGENVAVRLLSTMGISVQKLYVDVLVAMGEDSALYKEDLGKKQGRKKSGTSTLDQYSRDLTALAREGKLDPVIGREEEITRVIQILSRRTKNNPCLIGEPGVGKTAVVEGLASRIVTGDVPFTVQSKRVLTLDLSGMVAGSKYRGEFEERIKKVIREVIEDGNIVLFLDELHTIIGAGGAEGAIDASNILKPSLARGEIQLIGATTIAEYRKYVEKDAALERRFQPVTVEEPTVEEAENILHGVAHKYEEHHRVTINDEAISAAVALSNRYINDRNLPDKAIDLIDEAAAAVRLNVTAQPDKLRELSEEIKKIDLQIERSIRMEAFTQAAELKKKQSDCIRKYDRIIKRMEKEEEKRTYVVGENEIAEVVALWTKIPVKKLAEKESERLLKLESILHKRVIGQEEAVSAVSKAMRRGRVGLQDPNRPIGSFLFLGPTGVGKTELSKALAEAMFGSENALIRVDMSEYMEGHSVSKMIGSPPGYVGFEEGGQLSEKVRRNPYSVVLFDEIEKAHPDVFNVLLQVLDDGHITDSKGRKVSFKNTILIMTSNAGAQRIIDPKNLGFGAQTTEEQDYDKMKSGVMEEVKRLFKPEFINRIDEIMVFHPLNKDDMKRIVTLLSKNLTKRCKEQMEIELTITPSVKEWLIEKHMDAKMGARPMKRAIQSEIEDALAEEILLGNVKRGDTVSAGLKNKKIVFTVRDDK
;
A
#
# COMPACT_ATOMS: atom_id res chain seq x y z
N MET A 1 -16.20 -50.83 -29.67
CA MET A 1 -15.65 -51.90 -28.82
C MET A 1 -14.88 -51.25 -27.69
N GLN A 2 -15.06 -51.69 -26.45
CA GLN A 2 -14.23 -51.15 -25.37
C GLN A 2 -12.78 -51.60 -25.60
N PRO A 3 -11.80 -50.72 -25.61
CA PRO A 3 -10.40 -51.04 -25.83
C PRO A 3 -9.92 -52.01 -24.73
N GLN A 4 -9.32 -53.14 -25.17
CA GLN A 4 -8.83 -54.16 -24.26
C GLN A 4 -7.34 -54.01 -24.02
N PHE A 5 -6.94 -54.00 -22.76
CA PHE A 5 -5.53 -54.00 -22.36
C PHE A 5 -4.98 -55.45 -22.41
N THR A 6 -3.68 -55.61 -22.69
CA THR A 6 -2.97 -56.88 -22.51
C THR A 6 -2.93 -57.25 -21.02
N ASP A 7 -2.71 -58.54 -20.69
CA ASP A 7 -2.63 -58.95 -19.29
C ASP A 7 -1.47 -58.30 -18.53
N LYS A 8 -0.35 -58.04 -19.22
CA LYS A 8 0.78 -57.27 -18.65
C LYS A 8 0.42 -55.80 -18.41
N ALA A 9 -0.29 -55.16 -19.33
CA ALA A 9 -0.76 -53.79 -19.13
C ALA A 9 -1.74 -53.67 -17.96
N LYS A 10 -2.66 -54.62 -17.83
CA LYS A 10 -3.57 -54.70 -16.65
C LYS A 10 -2.80 -54.90 -15.36
N ALA A 11 -1.79 -55.76 -15.34
CA ALA A 11 -0.93 -55.97 -14.18
C ALA A 11 -0.16 -54.70 -13.80
N ALA A 12 0.39 -53.98 -14.77
CA ALA A 12 1.06 -52.68 -14.53
C ALA A 12 0.14 -51.63 -13.96
N LEU A 13 -1.09 -51.50 -14.48
CA LEU A 13 -2.10 -50.55 -13.94
C LEU A 13 -2.54 -50.95 -12.56
N ALA A 14 -2.75 -52.24 -12.26
CA ALA A 14 -3.07 -52.69 -10.90
C ALA A 14 -1.91 -52.41 -9.91
N LEU A 15 -0.65 -52.49 -10.38
CA LEU A 15 0.52 -52.11 -9.58
C LEU A 15 0.61 -50.59 -9.37
N ALA A 16 0.19 -49.80 -10.35
CA ALA A 16 0.09 -48.36 -10.22
C ALA A 16 -0.94 -47.96 -9.17
N GLU A 17 -2.12 -48.57 -9.17
CA GLU A 17 -3.15 -48.37 -8.13
C GLU A 17 -2.66 -48.74 -6.73
N ARG A 18 -1.99 -49.90 -6.60
CA ARG A 18 -1.37 -50.30 -5.33
C ARG A 18 -0.28 -49.33 -4.89
N ALA A 19 0.48 -48.77 -5.81
CA ALA A 19 1.50 -47.76 -5.52
C ALA A 19 0.86 -46.47 -5.00
N ALA A 20 -0.20 -45.96 -5.63
CA ALA A 20 -0.93 -44.81 -5.20
C ALA A 20 -1.49 -44.97 -3.77
N ARG A 21 -2.14 -46.11 -3.49
CA ARG A 21 -2.64 -46.47 -2.16
C ARG A 21 -1.51 -46.59 -1.11
N SER A 22 -0.36 -47.14 -1.46
CA SER A 22 0.78 -47.22 -0.55
C SER A 22 1.40 -45.89 -0.20
N LEU A 23 1.24 -44.91 -1.08
CA LEU A 23 1.68 -43.52 -0.92
C LEU A 23 0.58 -42.62 -0.34
N ARG A 24 -0.56 -43.20 0.08
CA ARG A 24 -1.72 -42.51 0.66
C ARG A 24 -2.34 -41.43 -0.26
N GLN A 25 -2.25 -41.65 -1.57
CA GLN A 25 -2.93 -40.77 -2.54
C GLN A 25 -4.31 -41.32 -2.91
N SER A 26 -5.27 -40.41 -3.08
CA SER A 26 -6.65 -40.72 -3.44
C SER A 26 -6.89 -40.94 -4.94
N TYR A 27 -5.88 -40.72 -5.78
CA TYR A 27 -5.96 -40.91 -7.23
C TYR A 27 -4.66 -41.46 -7.82
N VAL A 28 -4.77 -42.05 -8.98
CA VAL A 28 -3.62 -42.60 -9.74
C VAL A 28 -3.14 -41.52 -10.73
N GLY A 29 -1.92 -41.01 -10.56
CA GLY A 29 -1.28 -40.06 -11.46
C GLY A 29 -0.33 -40.72 -12.43
N SER A 30 0.29 -39.94 -13.33
CA SER A 30 1.29 -40.42 -14.33
C SER A 30 2.52 -41.05 -13.67
N GLU A 31 2.95 -40.55 -12.52
CA GLU A 31 4.05 -41.06 -11.69
C GLU A 31 3.78 -42.48 -11.19
N HIS A 32 2.53 -42.75 -10.82
CA HIS A 32 2.11 -44.09 -10.39
C HIS A 32 2.06 -45.05 -11.56
N ILE A 33 1.60 -44.59 -12.73
CA ILE A 33 1.60 -45.40 -13.97
C ILE A 33 3.04 -45.77 -14.33
N LEU A 34 4.00 -44.83 -14.33
CA LEU A 34 5.40 -45.10 -14.59
C LEU A 34 5.98 -46.12 -13.59
N LEU A 35 5.70 -45.97 -12.30
CA LEU A 35 6.14 -46.91 -11.27
C LEU A 35 5.50 -48.29 -11.45
N GLY A 36 4.25 -48.37 -11.90
CA GLY A 36 3.52 -49.58 -12.20
C GLY A 36 4.12 -50.34 -13.40
N LEU A 37 4.44 -49.59 -14.48
CA LEU A 37 5.10 -50.13 -15.66
C LEU A 37 6.48 -50.76 -15.32
N LEU A 38 7.26 -50.09 -14.47
CA LEU A 38 8.57 -50.53 -14.06
C LEU A 38 8.52 -51.77 -13.15
N ARG A 39 7.50 -51.86 -12.25
CA ARG A 39 7.31 -52.97 -11.32
C ARG A 39 6.75 -54.26 -11.96
N GLU A 40 6.07 -54.14 -13.09
CA GLU A 40 5.55 -55.27 -13.84
C GLU A 40 6.70 -56.16 -14.32
N ASN A 41 7.88 -55.58 -14.62
CA ASN A 41 9.20 -56.23 -14.87
C ASN A 41 9.30 -57.27 -16.00
N THR A 42 8.23 -57.56 -16.74
CA THR A 42 8.22 -58.55 -17.84
C THR A 42 7.77 -57.98 -19.19
N GLY A 43 7.19 -56.74 -19.17
CA GLY A 43 6.74 -56.06 -20.37
C GLY A 43 7.84 -55.29 -21.11
N VAL A 44 7.55 -54.90 -22.33
CA VAL A 44 8.48 -54.12 -23.18
C VAL A 44 8.85 -52.83 -22.49
N ALA A 45 7.86 -52.11 -21.89
CA ALA A 45 8.10 -50.88 -21.18
C ALA A 45 9.09 -51.03 -20.02
N ALA A 46 8.93 -52.05 -19.19
CA ALA A 46 9.85 -52.36 -18.09
C ALA A 46 11.28 -52.62 -18.57
N THR A 47 11.42 -53.43 -19.61
CA THR A 47 12.73 -53.77 -20.20
C THR A 47 13.45 -52.53 -20.72
N VAL A 48 12.74 -51.67 -21.44
CA VAL A 48 13.32 -50.43 -21.98
C VAL A 48 13.68 -49.45 -20.89
N LEU A 49 12.84 -49.28 -19.87
CA LEU A 49 13.11 -48.40 -18.72
C LEU A 49 14.35 -48.87 -17.94
N LEU A 50 14.46 -50.17 -17.65
CA LEU A 50 15.61 -50.75 -16.95
C LEU A 50 16.91 -50.61 -17.76
N ASN A 51 16.88 -50.88 -19.07
CA ASN A 51 18.04 -50.77 -19.97
C ASN A 51 18.54 -49.29 -20.07
N ASN A 52 17.67 -48.31 -19.84
CA ASN A 52 18.03 -46.91 -19.79
C ASN A 52 18.38 -46.42 -18.37
N GLY A 53 18.52 -47.30 -17.39
CA GLY A 53 19.03 -47.00 -16.07
C GLY A 53 17.99 -46.45 -15.10
N VAL A 54 16.69 -46.70 -15.34
CA VAL A 54 15.64 -46.30 -14.37
C VAL A 54 15.64 -47.26 -13.21
N ASP A 55 16.01 -46.81 -11.99
CA ASP A 55 15.96 -47.63 -10.79
C ASP A 55 14.61 -47.45 -10.07
N VAL A 56 13.96 -48.57 -9.73
CA VAL A 56 12.69 -48.65 -9.01
C VAL A 56 12.77 -48.02 -7.65
N VAL A 57 13.90 -48.17 -6.92
CA VAL A 57 14.07 -47.66 -5.55
C VAL A 57 14.21 -46.15 -5.58
N GLN A 58 15.08 -45.67 -6.45
CA GLN A 58 15.31 -44.21 -6.63
C GLN A 58 14.03 -43.50 -7.09
N LEU A 59 13.32 -44.09 -8.08
CA LEU A 59 12.05 -43.52 -8.56
C LEU A 59 11.01 -43.44 -7.45
N LYS A 60 10.91 -44.51 -6.61
CA LYS A 60 9.98 -44.51 -5.48
C LYS A 60 10.31 -43.45 -4.41
N GLU A 61 11.58 -43.22 -4.12
CA GLU A 61 12.02 -42.17 -3.19
C GLU A 61 11.71 -40.78 -3.74
N MET A 62 12.02 -40.53 -4.99
CA MET A 62 11.71 -39.27 -5.65
C MET A 62 10.20 -38.97 -5.69
N ILE A 63 9.36 -39.97 -5.90
CA ILE A 63 7.91 -39.85 -5.84
C ILE A 63 7.49 -39.50 -4.40
N LYS A 64 8.10 -40.08 -3.37
CA LYS A 64 7.81 -39.76 -1.97
C LYS A 64 8.18 -38.31 -1.61
N ASP A 65 9.33 -37.83 -2.11
CA ASP A 65 9.82 -36.48 -1.83
C ASP A 65 9.00 -35.40 -2.54
N LEU A 66 8.47 -35.73 -3.74
CA LEU A 66 7.54 -34.87 -4.47
C LEU A 66 6.14 -34.76 -3.80
N ILE A 67 5.76 -35.81 -3.08
CA ILE A 67 4.53 -35.90 -2.30
C ILE A 67 4.86 -35.54 -0.86
N ALA A 68 5.30 -34.27 -0.60
CA ALA A 68 5.36 -33.77 0.76
C ALA A 68 3.96 -33.83 1.37
N PRO A 69 3.80 -34.37 2.57
CA PRO A 69 2.50 -34.41 3.23
C PRO A 69 2.16 -33.00 3.68
N ASP A 70 1.48 -32.23 2.86
CA ASP A 70 0.77 -31.03 3.32
C ASP A 70 -0.43 -31.51 4.14
N SER A 71 -0.25 -31.47 5.43
CA SER A 71 -1.15 -32.02 6.46
C SER A 71 -2.41 -31.17 6.69
N SER A 72 -2.90 -30.43 5.71
CA SER A 72 -4.01 -29.48 5.94
C SER A 72 -5.06 -29.38 4.84
N VAL A 73 -5.02 -30.16 3.77
CA VAL A 73 -6.08 -30.16 2.77
C VAL A 73 -6.76 -31.52 2.72
N LEU A 74 -7.94 -31.59 3.31
CA LEU A 74 -8.93 -32.66 3.08
C LEU A 74 -9.41 -32.52 1.63
N ILE A 75 -8.72 -33.19 0.70
CA ILE A 75 -9.18 -33.32 -0.68
C ILE A 75 -10.31 -34.37 -0.68
N ALA A 76 -11.46 -33.95 -1.19
CA ALA A 76 -12.61 -34.83 -1.41
C ALA A 76 -12.19 -36.14 -2.10
N GLU A 77 -12.67 -37.29 -1.60
CA GLU A 77 -12.45 -38.63 -2.13
C GLU A 77 -12.74 -38.65 -3.66
N ARG A 78 -11.69 -38.61 -4.46
CA ARG A 78 -11.76 -38.93 -5.89
C ARG A 78 -11.08 -40.30 -6.09
N ASP A 79 -11.91 -41.35 -6.04
CA ASP A 79 -11.47 -42.69 -6.49
C ASP A 79 -11.28 -42.67 -8.00
N GLY A 80 -10.12 -43.14 -8.51
CA GLY A 80 -9.86 -43.31 -9.92
C GLY A 80 -8.56 -42.69 -10.43
N TYR A 81 -8.47 -42.55 -11.73
CA TYR A 81 -7.31 -41.94 -12.41
C TYR A 81 -7.44 -40.44 -12.44
N SER A 82 -6.33 -39.71 -12.32
CA SER A 82 -6.32 -38.28 -12.55
C SER A 82 -6.75 -37.95 -13.98
N PRO A 83 -7.33 -36.75 -14.28
CA PRO A 83 -7.73 -36.40 -15.64
C PRO A 83 -6.60 -36.56 -16.66
N ARG A 84 -5.36 -36.27 -16.24
CA ARG A 84 -4.17 -36.43 -17.08
C ARG A 84 -3.75 -37.90 -17.26
N ALA A 85 -3.85 -38.71 -16.21
CA ALA A 85 -3.63 -40.12 -16.29
C ALA A 85 -4.65 -40.81 -17.23
N GLN A 86 -5.92 -40.36 -17.17
CA GLN A 86 -6.95 -40.85 -18.09
C GLN A 86 -6.65 -40.48 -19.53
N SER A 87 -6.23 -39.23 -19.79
CA SER A 87 -5.80 -38.78 -21.13
C SER A 87 -4.62 -39.63 -21.69
N ILE A 88 -3.67 -39.99 -20.82
CA ILE A 88 -2.54 -40.89 -21.23
C ILE A 88 -3.05 -42.28 -21.61
N LEU A 89 -4.01 -42.83 -20.88
CA LEU A 89 -4.60 -44.13 -21.20
C LEU A 89 -5.39 -44.11 -22.51
N ASP A 90 -6.15 -43.02 -22.74
CA ASP A 90 -6.89 -42.82 -23.99
C ASP A 90 -5.92 -42.67 -25.19
N GLU A 91 -4.80 -41.95 -24.98
CA GLU A 91 -3.75 -41.86 -26.00
C GLU A 91 -3.03 -43.19 -26.22
N ALA A 92 -2.82 -44.01 -25.19
CA ALA A 92 -2.24 -45.33 -25.32
C ALA A 92 -3.10 -46.26 -26.20
N HIS A 93 -4.42 -46.15 -26.13
CA HIS A 93 -5.32 -46.85 -27.03
C HIS A 93 -5.17 -46.39 -28.48
N ARG A 94 -5.05 -45.08 -28.72
CA ARG A 94 -4.80 -44.53 -30.06
C ARG A 94 -3.44 -44.97 -30.63
N GLN A 95 -2.43 -45.11 -29.78
CA GLN A 95 -1.13 -45.64 -30.21
C GLN A 95 -1.23 -47.13 -30.56
N ALA A 96 -1.99 -47.95 -29.81
CA ALA A 96 -2.22 -49.35 -30.16
C ALA A 96 -2.94 -49.51 -31.50
N GLU A 97 -3.97 -48.71 -31.79
CA GLU A 97 -4.65 -48.68 -33.10
C GLU A 97 -3.69 -48.28 -34.23
N ARG A 98 -2.85 -47.25 -33.98
CA ARG A 98 -1.88 -46.76 -34.95
C ARG A 98 -0.85 -47.85 -35.37
N PHE A 99 -0.38 -48.61 -34.39
CA PHE A 99 0.58 -49.70 -34.61
C PHE A 99 -0.10 -51.05 -34.89
N HIS A 100 -1.37 -51.04 -35.28
CA HIS A 100 -2.18 -52.21 -35.67
C HIS A 100 -2.15 -53.36 -34.64
N SER A 101 -2.08 -53.00 -33.34
CA SER A 101 -2.12 -53.97 -32.26
C SER A 101 -3.54 -54.22 -31.78
N ASP A 102 -3.95 -55.50 -31.67
CA ASP A 102 -5.29 -55.88 -31.24
C ASP A 102 -5.64 -55.42 -29.78
N LYS A 103 -4.62 -55.19 -28.95
CA LYS A 103 -4.75 -54.85 -27.55
C LYS A 103 -3.69 -53.84 -27.15
N THR A 104 -4.04 -52.96 -26.21
CA THR A 104 -3.11 -51.96 -25.67
C THR A 104 -2.12 -52.61 -24.73
N GLY A 105 -0.83 -52.61 -25.09
CA GLY A 105 0.28 -53.14 -24.30
C GLY A 105 0.97 -52.10 -23.42
N THR A 106 1.96 -52.56 -22.64
CA THR A 106 2.78 -51.70 -21.77
C THR A 106 3.59 -50.69 -22.57
N GLU A 107 4.07 -51.04 -23.77
CA GLU A 107 4.77 -50.21 -24.73
C GLU A 107 3.93 -49.01 -25.18
N HIS A 108 2.64 -49.23 -25.48
CA HIS A 108 1.74 -48.17 -25.91
C HIS A 108 1.47 -47.20 -24.79
N ILE A 109 1.34 -47.67 -23.52
CA ILE A 109 1.19 -46.82 -22.35
C ILE A 109 2.45 -45.95 -22.14
N LEU A 110 3.64 -46.53 -22.28
CA LEU A 110 4.90 -45.80 -22.15
C LEU A 110 5.06 -44.76 -23.27
N LEU A 111 4.76 -45.12 -24.53
CA LEU A 111 4.78 -44.16 -25.66
C LEU A 111 3.83 -43.00 -25.44
N ALA A 112 2.60 -43.26 -24.99
CA ALA A 112 1.62 -42.21 -24.70
C ALA A 112 2.11 -41.29 -23.59
N LEU A 113 2.69 -41.83 -22.51
CA LEU A 113 3.25 -41.08 -21.39
C LEU A 113 4.41 -40.19 -21.82
N LEU A 114 5.30 -40.67 -22.68
CA LEU A 114 6.44 -39.90 -23.18
C LEU A 114 6.00 -38.85 -24.22
N LYS A 115 4.98 -39.12 -25.03
CA LYS A 115 4.45 -38.24 -26.07
C LYS A 115 3.71 -37.02 -25.47
N GLU A 116 3.02 -37.17 -24.35
CA GLU A 116 2.33 -36.06 -23.70
C GLU A 116 3.31 -34.99 -23.19
N GLY A 117 4.50 -35.40 -22.75
CA GLY A 117 5.65 -34.50 -22.51
C GLY A 117 5.60 -33.64 -21.26
N GLU A 118 4.43 -33.19 -20.81
CA GLU A 118 4.28 -32.28 -19.68
C GLU A 118 3.68 -32.93 -18.42
N ASN A 119 3.97 -34.19 -18.17
CA ASN A 119 3.49 -34.93 -17.02
C ASN A 119 4.58 -35.19 -15.98
N VAL A 120 4.15 -35.54 -14.74
CA VAL A 120 5.05 -35.77 -13.60
C VAL A 120 6.05 -36.89 -13.88
N ALA A 121 5.63 -37.94 -14.56
CA ALA A 121 6.51 -39.09 -14.91
C ALA A 121 7.69 -38.66 -15.81
N VAL A 122 7.43 -37.83 -16.84
CA VAL A 122 8.47 -37.29 -17.71
C VAL A 122 9.44 -36.37 -16.98
N ARG A 123 8.93 -35.54 -16.05
CA ARG A 123 9.78 -34.70 -15.19
C ARG A 123 10.70 -35.56 -14.32
N LEU A 124 10.19 -36.61 -13.71
CA LEU A 124 10.98 -37.53 -12.90
C LEU A 124 12.10 -38.19 -13.72
N LEU A 125 11.77 -38.71 -14.92
CA LEU A 125 12.77 -39.27 -15.84
C LEU A 125 13.85 -38.24 -16.22
N SER A 126 13.45 -37.02 -16.50
CA SER A 126 14.40 -35.91 -16.80
C SER A 126 15.29 -35.56 -15.61
N THR A 127 14.76 -35.58 -14.39
CA THR A 127 15.53 -35.33 -13.15
C THR A 127 16.53 -36.45 -12.88
N MET A 128 16.20 -37.68 -13.29
CA MET A 128 17.13 -38.83 -13.28
C MET A 128 18.19 -38.79 -14.39
N GLY A 129 18.20 -37.76 -15.23
CA GLY A 129 19.15 -37.58 -16.32
C GLY A 129 18.84 -38.45 -17.56
N ILE A 130 17.64 -39.03 -17.64
CA ILE A 130 17.25 -39.92 -18.74
C ILE A 130 16.69 -39.11 -19.90
N SER A 131 17.23 -39.31 -21.09
CA SER A 131 16.75 -38.66 -22.30
C SER A 131 15.43 -39.30 -22.77
N VAL A 132 14.35 -38.49 -22.66
CA VAL A 132 12.99 -38.85 -23.12
C VAL A 132 13.00 -39.25 -24.60
N GLN A 133 13.79 -38.58 -25.41
CA GLN A 133 13.94 -38.83 -26.84
C GLN A 133 14.56 -40.22 -27.11
N LYS A 134 15.64 -40.54 -26.39
CA LYS A 134 16.28 -41.82 -26.48
C LYS A 134 15.36 -42.95 -26.05
N LEU A 135 14.67 -42.74 -24.92
CA LEU A 135 13.72 -43.71 -24.38
C LEU A 135 12.57 -43.99 -25.37
N TYR A 136 12.06 -42.95 -26.04
CA TYR A 136 11.00 -43.07 -27.05
C TYR A 136 11.47 -43.93 -28.25
N VAL A 137 12.67 -43.64 -28.77
CA VAL A 137 13.30 -44.43 -29.85
C VAL A 137 13.51 -45.86 -29.44
N ASP A 138 14.02 -46.12 -28.25
CA ASP A 138 14.25 -47.45 -27.73
C ASP A 138 12.95 -48.30 -27.60
N VAL A 139 11.81 -47.62 -27.25
CA VAL A 139 10.51 -48.30 -27.26
C VAL A 139 10.07 -48.67 -28.68
N LEU A 140 10.20 -47.74 -29.65
CA LEU A 140 9.88 -48.04 -31.06
C LEU A 140 10.73 -49.21 -31.61
N VAL A 141 12.03 -49.22 -31.36
CA VAL A 141 12.93 -50.29 -31.75
C VAL A 141 12.53 -51.62 -31.09
N ALA A 142 12.17 -51.62 -29.83
CA ALA A 142 11.71 -52.82 -29.11
C ALA A 142 10.37 -53.36 -29.64
N MET A 143 9.53 -52.48 -30.24
CA MET A 143 8.30 -52.87 -30.92
C MET A 143 8.54 -53.37 -32.38
N GLY A 144 9.74 -53.18 -32.93
CA GLY A 144 10.05 -53.46 -34.30
C GLY A 144 9.65 -52.41 -35.31
N GLU A 145 9.36 -51.20 -34.83
CA GLU A 145 8.92 -50.07 -35.64
C GLU A 145 10.07 -49.15 -36.05
N ASP A 146 9.87 -48.36 -37.11
CA ASP A 146 10.91 -47.47 -37.62
C ASP A 146 11.19 -46.32 -36.63
N SER A 147 12.45 -46.21 -36.21
CA SER A 147 12.95 -45.17 -35.35
C SER A 147 12.73 -43.73 -35.90
N ALA A 148 12.55 -43.61 -37.24
CA ALA A 148 12.26 -42.31 -37.87
C ALA A 148 10.89 -41.73 -37.48
N LEU A 149 9.94 -42.55 -37.02
CA LEU A 149 8.62 -42.11 -36.49
C LEU A 149 8.73 -41.22 -35.27
N TYR A 150 9.85 -41.31 -34.53
CA TYR A 150 10.17 -40.38 -33.45
C TYR A 150 10.10 -38.90 -33.90
N LYS A 151 10.63 -38.59 -35.10
CA LYS A 151 10.61 -37.20 -35.63
C LYS A 151 9.19 -36.73 -35.96
N GLU A 152 8.29 -37.63 -36.29
CA GLU A 152 6.89 -37.31 -36.52
C GLU A 152 6.11 -37.10 -35.22
N ASP A 153 6.38 -37.83 -34.16
CA ASP A 153 5.60 -37.85 -32.92
C ASP A 153 6.06 -36.83 -31.89
N LEU A 154 7.34 -36.70 -31.72
CA LEU A 154 7.93 -35.67 -30.82
C LEU A 154 8.38 -34.43 -31.59
N GLY A 155 8.64 -34.54 -32.92
CA GLY A 155 8.92 -33.41 -33.81
C GLY A 155 7.67 -32.62 -34.26
N LYS A 156 6.47 -33.24 -34.29
CA LYS A 156 5.21 -32.56 -34.68
C LYS A 156 4.58 -31.65 -33.65
N LYS A 157 5.02 -31.65 -32.43
CA LYS A 157 4.74 -30.51 -31.52
C LYS A 157 5.51 -29.23 -31.93
N GLN A 158 6.45 -29.31 -32.90
CA GLN A 158 7.08 -28.17 -33.58
C GLN A 158 6.43 -27.78 -34.93
N GLY A 159 5.26 -28.34 -35.29
CA GLY A 159 4.65 -28.18 -36.61
C GLY A 159 3.39 -27.28 -36.69
N ARG A 160 3.06 -26.43 -35.73
CA ARG A 160 2.71 -25.05 -35.99
C ARG A 160 4.03 -24.30 -35.99
N LYS A 161 4.33 -23.55 -37.05
CA LYS A 161 5.38 -22.54 -37.06
C LYS A 161 5.16 -21.66 -35.85
N LYS A 162 5.64 -22.05 -34.64
CA LYS A 162 6.04 -21.11 -33.66
C LYS A 162 7.26 -20.47 -34.28
N SER A 163 7.09 -19.27 -34.78
CA SER A 163 8.15 -18.31 -34.97
C SER A 163 9.21 -18.59 -33.89
N GLY A 164 10.48 -18.49 -34.19
CA GLY A 164 11.61 -18.83 -33.31
C GLY A 164 11.71 -18.00 -32.03
N THR A 165 10.59 -17.84 -31.30
CA THR A 165 10.39 -16.94 -30.14
C THR A 165 10.47 -17.65 -28.80
N SER A 166 11.19 -18.78 -28.69
CA SER A 166 11.23 -19.61 -27.47
C SER A 166 11.77 -18.85 -26.24
N THR A 167 12.76 -17.99 -26.43
CA THR A 167 13.32 -17.17 -25.35
C THR A 167 12.42 -15.99 -25.04
N LEU A 168 11.86 -15.39 -26.06
CA LEU A 168 10.91 -14.28 -25.94
C LEU A 168 9.64 -14.74 -25.18
N ASP A 169 9.06 -15.89 -25.55
CA ASP A 169 7.88 -16.44 -24.87
C ASP A 169 8.14 -16.78 -23.39
N GLN A 170 9.39 -17.06 -23.00
CA GLN A 170 9.78 -17.34 -21.62
C GLN A 170 9.79 -16.07 -20.74
N TYR A 171 10.21 -14.95 -21.32
CA TYR A 171 10.41 -13.68 -20.61
C TYR A 171 9.43 -12.58 -21.03
N SER A 172 8.35 -12.95 -21.74
CA SER A 172 7.32 -11.98 -22.15
C SER A 172 5.91 -12.47 -21.89
N ARG A 173 5.00 -11.53 -21.73
CA ARG A 173 3.57 -11.76 -21.62
C ARG A 173 2.88 -11.19 -22.86
N ASP A 174 2.16 -12.03 -23.60
CA ASP A 174 1.44 -11.64 -24.82
C ASP A 174 0.09 -10.99 -24.48
N LEU A 175 0.04 -9.63 -24.52
CA LEU A 175 -1.19 -8.87 -24.26
C LEU A 175 -2.25 -9.14 -25.32
N THR A 176 -1.85 -9.35 -26.59
CA THR A 176 -2.78 -9.64 -27.67
C THR A 176 -3.44 -11.03 -27.50
N ALA A 177 -2.72 -12.01 -26.98
CA ALA A 177 -3.29 -13.30 -26.65
C ALA A 177 -4.27 -13.21 -25.47
N LEU A 178 -3.91 -12.46 -24.42
CA LEU A 178 -4.77 -12.22 -23.27
C LEU A 178 -6.06 -11.45 -23.64
N ALA A 179 -5.95 -10.49 -24.56
CA ALA A 179 -7.11 -9.80 -25.11
C ALA A 179 -8.07 -10.76 -25.83
N ARG A 180 -7.55 -11.72 -26.60
CA ARG A 180 -8.37 -12.76 -27.27
C ARG A 180 -9.06 -13.67 -26.27
N GLU A 181 -8.43 -13.93 -25.14
CA GLU A 181 -8.99 -14.76 -24.07
C GLU A 181 -9.95 -13.98 -23.15
N GLY A 182 -10.14 -12.66 -23.38
CA GLY A 182 -10.97 -11.80 -22.55
C GLY A 182 -10.45 -11.57 -21.12
N LYS A 183 -9.15 -11.75 -20.91
CA LYS A 183 -8.51 -11.67 -19.59
C LYS A 183 -7.98 -10.25 -19.25
N LEU A 184 -7.99 -9.32 -20.21
CA LEU A 184 -7.62 -7.94 -19.96
C LEU A 184 -8.78 -7.15 -19.37
N ASP A 185 -8.43 -6.12 -18.61
CA ASP A 185 -9.41 -5.18 -18.09
C ASP A 185 -9.97 -4.27 -19.20
N PRO A 186 -11.23 -3.85 -19.13
CA PRO A 186 -11.77 -2.90 -20.08
C PRO A 186 -11.06 -1.54 -19.88
N VAL A 187 -10.58 -0.97 -20.96
CA VAL A 187 -9.90 0.33 -20.95
C VAL A 187 -10.90 1.41 -21.33
N ILE A 188 -11.09 2.37 -20.43
CA ILE A 188 -12.07 3.44 -20.52
C ILE A 188 -11.35 4.79 -20.43
N GLY A 189 -11.76 5.75 -21.27
CA GLY A 189 -11.30 7.15 -21.21
C GLY A 189 -9.87 7.36 -21.69
N ARG A 190 -9.31 6.47 -22.53
CA ARG A 190 -7.94 6.57 -23.07
C ARG A 190 -7.89 6.49 -24.60
N GLU A 191 -9.00 6.85 -25.25
CA GLU A 191 -9.15 6.74 -26.70
C GLU A 191 -8.17 7.63 -27.47
N GLU A 192 -7.89 8.84 -26.97
CA GLU A 192 -6.97 9.78 -27.61
C GLU A 192 -5.53 9.28 -27.55
N GLU A 193 -5.09 8.83 -26.39
CA GLU A 193 -3.73 8.30 -26.20
C GLU A 193 -3.50 7.03 -27.02
N ILE A 194 -4.47 6.10 -27.03
CA ILE A 194 -4.40 4.87 -27.84
C ILE A 194 -4.32 5.24 -29.32
N THR A 195 -5.16 6.16 -29.77
CA THR A 195 -5.14 6.62 -31.17
C THR A 195 -3.80 7.27 -31.51
N ARG A 196 -3.25 8.06 -30.60
CA ARG A 196 -1.92 8.67 -30.77
C ARG A 196 -0.80 7.63 -30.84
N VAL A 197 -0.85 6.60 -30.01
CA VAL A 197 0.10 5.46 -30.06
C VAL A 197 0.01 4.76 -31.43
N ILE A 198 -1.19 4.47 -31.92
CA ILE A 198 -1.42 3.85 -33.24
C ILE A 198 -0.84 4.72 -34.36
N GLN A 199 -1.08 6.04 -34.34
CA GLN A 199 -0.51 6.99 -35.29
C GLN A 199 1.01 6.94 -35.30
N ILE A 200 1.64 6.91 -34.13
CA ILE A 200 3.10 6.87 -34.00
C ILE A 200 3.64 5.53 -34.51
N LEU A 201 3.06 4.40 -34.15
CA LEU A 201 3.46 3.07 -34.64
C LEU A 201 3.36 2.96 -36.18
N SER A 202 2.46 3.69 -36.81
CA SER A 202 2.27 3.70 -38.27
C SER A 202 3.23 4.65 -39.02
N ARG A 203 4.10 5.41 -38.30
CA ARG A 203 5.08 6.33 -38.92
C ARG A 203 6.25 5.57 -39.52
N ARG A 204 6.85 6.16 -40.54
CA ARG A 204 8.10 5.64 -41.15
C ARG A 204 9.32 5.83 -40.24
N THR A 205 9.37 6.93 -39.52
CA THR A 205 10.46 7.29 -38.59
C THR A 205 9.88 7.77 -37.26
N LYS A 206 10.64 7.69 -36.17
CA LYS A 206 10.14 7.98 -34.80
C LYS A 206 8.84 7.20 -34.51
N ASN A 207 8.86 5.92 -34.84
CA ASN A 207 7.74 5.01 -34.72
C ASN A 207 7.69 4.24 -33.39
N ASN A 208 8.40 4.71 -32.38
CA ASN A 208 8.38 4.15 -31.04
C ASN A 208 7.69 5.15 -30.08
N PRO A 209 6.46 4.94 -29.68
CA PRO A 209 5.79 5.77 -28.66
C PRO A 209 6.40 5.55 -27.29
N CYS A 210 6.54 6.63 -26.53
CA CYS A 210 6.90 6.58 -25.12
C CYS A 210 5.80 7.22 -24.28
N LEU A 211 5.08 6.42 -23.51
CA LEU A 211 4.05 6.89 -22.58
C LEU A 211 4.72 7.55 -21.38
N ILE A 212 4.47 8.84 -21.21
CA ILE A 212 5.04 9.62 -20.10
C ILE A 212 3.93 10.12 -19.19
N GLY A 213 4.08 9.93 -17.90
CA GLY A 213 3.08 10.35 -16.91
C GLY A 213 3.47 9.90 -15.52
N GLU A 214 2.78 10.42 -14.50
CA GLU A 214 3.02 10.05 -13.11
C GLU A 214 2.68 8.56 -12.86
N PRO A 215 3.21 7.95 -11.79
CA PRO A 215 2.84 6.59 -11.40
C PRO A 215 1.34 6.47 -11.13
N GLY A 216 0.70 5.36 -11.55
CA GLY A 216 -0.71 5.10 -11.24
C GLY A 216 -1.73 5.80 -12.15
N VAL A 217 -1.30 6.58 -13.19
CA VAL A 217 -2.24 7.25 -14.12
C VAL A 217 -2.81 6.33 -15.21
N GLY A 218 -2.39 5.06 -15.28
CA GLY A 218 -2.91 4.09 -16.25
C GLY A 218 -2.11 3.97 -17.54
N LYS A 219 -0.78 4.20 -17.54
CA LYS A 219 0.07 4.03 -18.74
C LYS A 219 -0.01 2.62 -19.33
N THR A 220 0.00 1.59 -18.51
CA THR A 220 -0.11 0.18 -18.91
C THR A 220 -1.48 -0.11 -19.53
N ALA A 221 -2.56 0.49 -19.01
CA ALA A 221 -3.91 0.36 -19.55
C ALA A 221 -3.99 0.85 -21.01
N VAL A 222 -3.28 1.92 -21.38
CA VAL A 222 -3.23 2.39 -22.79
C VAL A 222 -2.71 1.30 -23.73
N VAL A 223 -1.71 0.53 -23.29
CA VAL A 223 -1.13 -0.58 -24.10
C VAL A 223 -2.06 -1.78 -24.14
N GLU A 224 -2.74 -2.08 -23.04
CA GLU A 224 -3.78 -3.11 -22.99
C GLU A 224 -4.97 -2.77 -23.89
N GLY A 225 -5.37 -1.48 -23.91
CA GLY A 225 -6.38 -0.97 -24.84
C GLY A 225 -5.96 -1.08 -26.29
N LEU A 226 -4.69 -0.79 -26.62
CA LEU A 226 -4.14 -1.03 -27.95
C LEU A 226 -4.23 -2.52 -28.33
N ALA A 227 -3.84 -3.44 -27.43
CA ALA A 227 -3.93 -4.87 -27.68
C ALA A 227 -5.38 -5.32 -27.93
N SER A 228 -6.33 -4.78 -27.18
CA SER A 228 -7.77 -5.03 -27.36
C SER A 228 -8.27 -4.52 -28.73
N ARG A 229 -7.90 -3.30 -29.15
CA ARG A 229 -8.25 -2.77 -30.49
C ARG A 229 -7.60 -3.55 -31.64
N ILE A 230 -6.40 -4.09 -31.45
CA ILE A 230 -5.78 -4.98 -32.45
C ILE A 230 -6.60 -6.25 -32.64
N VAL A 231 -7.11 -6.83 -31.54
CA VAL A 231 -7.92 -8.06 -31.58
C VAL A 231 -9.30 -7.82 -32.18
N THR A 232 -9.94 -6.70 -31.88
CA THR A 232 -11.24 -6.31 -32.46
C THR A 232 -11.14 -5.86 -33.91
N GLY A 233 -9.93 -5.54 -34.38
CA GLY A 233 -9.68 -5.07 -35.74
C GLY A 233 -9.92 -3.56 -35.95
N ASP A 234 -10.10 -2.81 -34.86
CA ASP A 234 -10.29 -1.35 -34.88
C ASP A 234 -8.95 -0.60 -34.93
N VAL A 235 -8.11 -1.01 -35.87
CA VAL A 235 -6.79 -0.42 -36.11
C VAL A 235 -6.45 -0.45 -37.60
N PRO A 236 -5.57 0.43 -38.10
CA PRO A 236 -5.09 0.40 -39.48
C PRO A 236 -4.39 -0.93 -39.81
N PHE A 237 -4.44 -1.33 -41.11
CA PHE A 237 -3.83 -2.58 -41.60
C PHE A 237 -2.36 -2.72 -41.22
N THR A 238 -1.62 -1.61 -41.05
CA THR A 238 -0.20 -1.60 -40.65
C THR A 238 0.05 -2.14 -39.23
N VAL A 239 -0.97 -2.09 -38.36
CA VAL A 239 -0.87 -2.52 -36.95
C VAL A 239 -1.72 -3.78 -36.68
N GLN A 240 -2.69 -4.10 -37.55
CA GLN A 240 -3.65 -5.18 -37.36
C GLN A 240 -3.02 -6.57 -37.20
N SER A 241 -1.89 -6.82 -37.87
CA SER A 241 -1.15 -8.10 -37.76
C SER A 241 -0.14 -8.15 -36.62
N LYS A 242 -0.02 -7.05 -35.84
CA LYS A 242 0.99 -6.97 -34.79
C LYS A 242 0.57 -7.69 -33.50
N ARG A 243 1.56 -8.23 -32.80
CA ARG A 243 1.45 -8.81 -31.46
C ARG A 243 2.12 -7.87 -30.48
N VAL A 244 1.46 -7.51 -29.38
CA VAL A 244 2.02 -6.68 -28.31
C VAL A 244 2.49 -7.58 -27.20
N LEU A 245 3.79 -7.56 -26.92
CA LEU A 245 4.43 -8.39 -25.91
C LEU A 245 5.06 -7.50 -24.82
N THR A 246 4.65 -7.68 -23.57
CA THR A 246 5.30 -7.03 -22.40
C THR A 246 6.54 -7.84 -22.04
N LEU A 247 7.71 -7.22 -22.01
CA LEU A 247 8.96 -7.86 -21.65
C LEU A 247 9.24 -7.75 -20.15
N ASP A 248 9.44 -8.90 -19.49
CA ASP A 248 9.85 -8.97 -18.08
C ASP A 248 11.38 -8.90 -17.94
N LEU A 249 11.86 -7.69 -17.73
CA LEU A 249 13.29 -7.41 -17.54
C LEU A 249 13.82 -7.97 -16.21
N SER A 250 13.00 -7.90 -15.16
CA SER A 250 13.38 -8.42 -13.85
C SER A 250 13.58 -9.92 -13.89
N GLY A 251 12.70 -10.67 -14.57
CA GLY A 251 12.84 -12.10 -14.82
C GLY A 251 14.08 -12.44 -15.67
N MET A 252 14.47 -11.57 -16.61
CA MET A 252 15.66 -11.76 -17.41
C MET A 252 16.98 -11.57 -16.64
N VAL A 253 16.98 -10.69 -15.65
CA VAL A 253 18.13 -10.45 -14.75
C VAL A 253 18.19 -11.53 -13.67
N ALA A 254 17.04 -11.98 -13.18
CA ALA A 254 16.97 -13.02 -12.17
C ALA A 254 17.57 -14.33 -12.70
N GLY A 255 18.50 -14.92 -11.94
CA GLY A 255 19.18 -16.17 -12.30
C GLY A 255 20.33 -16.02 -13.30
N SER A 256 20.71 -14.78 -13.71
CA SER A 256 21.97 -14.55 -14.41
C SER A 256 23.10 -14.35 -13.37
N LYS A 257 24.06 -15.27 -13.35
CA LYS A 257 25.24 -15.15 -12.46
C LYS A 257 26.27 -14.13 -12.95
N TYR A 258 26.26 -13.84 -14.25
CA TYR A 258 27.21 -12.95 -14.91
C TYR A 258 26.51 -11.98 -15.86
N ARG A 259 27.05 -10.77 -15.97
CA ARG A 259 26.60 -9.71 -16.88
C ARG A 259 26.43 -10.19 -18.32
N GLY A 260 27.34 -11.04 -18.83
CA GLY A 260 27.29 -11.57 -20.18
C GLY A 260 26.07 -12.44 -20.49
N GLU A 261 25.52 -13.16 -19.50
CA GLU A 261 24.34 -14.00 -19.70
C GLU A 261 23.08 -13.16 -19.96
N PHE A 262 22.92 -12.05 -19.26
CA PHE A 262 21.80 -11.12 -19.48
C PHE A 262 21.90 -10.44 -20.85
N GLU A 263 23.12 -9.99 -21.23
CA GLU A 263 23.35 -9.41 -22.56
C GLU A 263 23.04 -10.40 -23.67
N GLU A 264 23.39 -11.67 -23.50
CA GLU A 264 23.10 -12.72 -24.46
C GLU A 264 21.59 -13.02 -24.57
N ARG A 265 20.87 -13.06 -23.45
CA ARG A 265 19.42 -13.23 -23.42
C ARG A 265 18.71 -12.08 -24.17
N ILE A 266 19.07 -10.81 -23.90
CA ILE A 266 18.50 -9.66 -24.63
C ILE A 266 18.81 -9.75 -26.14
N LYS A 267 20.05 -10.04 -26.53
CA LYS A 267 20.43 -10.20 -27.93
C LYS A 267 19.60 -11.28 -28.62
N LYS A 268 19.31 -12.37 -27.91
CA LYS A 268 18.48 -13.46 -28.44
C LYS A 268 17.03 -13.04 -28.61
N VAL A 269 16.46 -12.37 -27.60
CA VAL A 269 15.09 -11.78 -27.69
C VAL A 269 14.98 -10.82 -28.87
N ILE A 270 15.95 -9.91 -29.04
CA ILE A 270 15.95 -8.94 -30.16
C ILE A 270 15.98 -9.69 -31.51
N ARG A 271 16.79 -10.75 -31.66
CA ARG A 271 16.82 -11.54 -32.89
C ARG A 271 15.47 -12.21 -33.17
N GLU A 272 14.86 -12.81 -32.15
CA GLU A 272 13.55 -13.45 -32.27
C GLU A 272 12.47 -12.43 -32.69
N VAL A 273 12.51 -11.19 -32.16
CA VAL A 273 11.61 -10.08 -32.55
C VAL A 273 11.81 -9.64 -34.00
N ILE A 274 13.08 -9.54 -34.42
CA ILE A 274 13.42 -9.18 -35.81
C ILE A 274 12.98 -10.29 -36.79
N GLU A 275 13.19 -11.56 -36.44
CA GLU A 275 12.80 -12.69 -37.27
C GLU A 275 11.28 -12.84 -37.45
N ASP A 276 10.49 -12.55 -36.40
CA ASP A 276 9.02 -12.55 -36.46
C ASP A 276 8.48 -11.36 -37.28
N GLY A 277 9.05 -10.16 -37.12
CA GLY A 277 8.70 -8.93 -37.82
C GLY A 277 7.33 -8.33 -37.47
N ASN A 278 6.44 -9.06 -36.73
CA ASN A 278 5.11 -8.61 -36.34
C ASN A 278 4.98 -8.30 -34.85
N ILE A 279 6.07 -8.24 -34.12
CA ILE A 279 6.09 -8.01 -32.69
C ILE A 279 6.32 -6.53 -32.41
N VAL A 280 5.53 -6.01 -31.46
CA VAL A 280 5.74 -4.72 -30.79
C VAL A 280 6.07 -5.03 -29.34
N LEU A 281 7.27 -4.66 -28.90
CA LEU A 281 7.67 -4.84 -27.51
C LEU A 281 7.11 -3.71 -26.64
N PHE A 282 6.55 -4.05 -25.51
CA PHE A 282 6.21 -3.10 -24.46
C PHE A 282 7.21 -3.21 -23.31
N LEU A 283 7.79 -2.08 -22.93
CA LEU A 283 8.72 -1.95 -21.82
C LEU A 283 8.12 -0.99 -20.80
N ASP A 284 7.62 -1.55 -19.72
CA ASP A 284 7.29 -0.75 -18.55
C ASP A 284 8.58 -0.34 -17.85
N GLU A 285 8.59 0.82 -17.23
CA GLU A 285 9.78 1.42 -16.62
C GLU A 285 11.00 1.48 -17.59
N LEU A 286 10.81 2.05 -18.78
CA LEU A 286 11.85 2.14 -19.82
C LEU A 286 13.20 2.64 -19.28
N HIS A 287 13.19 3.46 -18.25
CA HIS A 287 14.40 4.02 -17.62
C HIS A 287 15.29 2.94 -16.96
N THR A 288 14.75 1.78 -16.60
CA THR A 288 15.52 0.68 -15.99
C THR A 288 16.53 0.08 -16.96
N ILE A 289 16.20 0.11 -18.26
CA ILE A 289 17.13 -0.34 -19.32
C ILE A 289 18.16 0.71 -19.68
N ILE A 290 17.76 1.99 -19.67
CA ILE A 290 18.56 3.10 -20.17
C ILE A 290 19.46 3.69 -19.08
N GLY A 291 19.02 3.66 -17.82
CA GLY A 291 19.66 4.34 -16.70
C GLY A 291 20.57 3.50 -15.81
N ALA A 292 20.64 2.21 -16.02
CA ALA A 292 21.38 1.29 -15.14
C ALA A 292 22.92 1.46 -15.22
N GLY A 293 23.45 2.29 -16.13
CA GLY A 293 24.89 2.47 -16.36
C GLY A 293 25.66 3.41 -15.41
N GLY A 294 24.99 4.02 -14.41
CA GLY A 294 25.62 5.04 -13.55
C GLY A 294 26.34 4.53 -12.29
N ALA A 295 26.14 3.29 -11.89
CA ALA A 295 26.87 2.65 -10.78
C ALA A 295 27.87 1.64 -11.34
N GLU A 296 29.07 1.57 -10.75
CA GLU A 296 30.06 0.54 -11.11
C GLU A 296 29.43 -0.87 -10.99
N GLY A 297 29.13 -1.52 -12.14
CA GLY A 297 28.49 -2.82 -12.22
C GLY A 297 27.06 -2.87 -12.75
N ALA A 298 26.43 -1.72 -13.02
CA ALA A 298 25.08 -1.68 -13.57
C ALA A 298 25.02 -2.09 -15.06
N ILE A 299 23.95 -2.78 -15.42
CA ILE A 299 23.78 -3.42 -16.75
C ILE A 299 23.25 -2.38 -17.72
N ASP A 300 24.05 -1.95 -18.71
CA ASP A 300 23.61 -1.02 -19.77
C ASP A 300 23.06 -1.81 -20.99
N ALA A 301 21.78 -2.15 -20.92
CA ALA A 301 21.09 -2.79 -22.02
C ALA A 301 20.77 -1.83 -23.19
N SER A 302 20.89 -0.52 -22.97
CA SER A 302 20.60 0.49 -23.98
C SER A 302 21.54 0.35 -25.19
N ASN A 303 22.82 0.03 -24.97
CA ASN A 303 23.80 -0.17 -26.03
C ASN A 303 23.47 -1.36 -26.95
N ILE A 304 22.69 -2.33 -26.48
CA ILE A 304 22.24 -3.48 -27.26
C ILE A 304 21.00 -3.13 -28.09
N LEU A 305 20.07 -2.33 -27.53
CA LEU A 305 18.83 -1.93 -28.18
C LEU A 305 19.03 -0.80 -29.21
N LYS A 306 19.93 0.16 -28.94
CA LYS A 306 20.18 1.35 -29.78
C LYS A 306 20.44 1.02 -31.25
N PRO A 307 21.28 0.05 -31.63
CA PRO A 307 21.53 -0.29 -33.03
C PRO A 307 20.27 -0.73 -33.77
N SER A 308 19.47 -1.62 -33.18
CA SER A 308 18.25 -2.15 -33.81
C SER A 308 17.12 -1.13 -33.86
N LEU A 309 16.99 -0.26 -32.83
CA LEU A 309 16.11 0.90 -32.85
C LEU A 309 16.56 1.92 -33.91
N ALA A 310 17.87 2.15 -34.05
CA ALA A 310 18.41 3.07 -35.04
C ALA A 310 18.13 2.63 -36.48
N ARG A 311 18.20 1.35 -36.76
CA ARG A 311 17.88 0.77 -38.07
C ARG A 311 16.37 0.59 -38.29
N GLY A 312 15.53 0.75 -37.25
CA GLY A 312 14.09 0.52 -37.37
C GLY A 312 13.70 -0.95 -37.50
N GLU A 313 14.57 -1.86 -37.05
CA GLU A 313 14.37 -3.32 -37.12
C GLU A 313 13.35 -3.82 -36.08
N ILE A 314 13.21 -3.08 -34.97
CA ILE A 314 12.26 -3.37 -33.89
C ILE A 314 11.35 -2.17 -33.63
N GLN A 315 10.11 -2.45 -33.21
CA GLN A 315 9.17 -1.46 -32.70
C GLN A 315 8.98 -1.66 -31.20
N LEU A 316 9.01 -0.55 -30.45
CA LEU A 316 8.98 -0.55 -29.02
C LEU A 316 8.02 0.52 -28.50
N ILE A 317 7.18 0.17 -27.53
CA ILE A 317 6.41 1.09 -26.71
C ILE A 317 7.10 1.17 -25.35
N GLY A 318 7.50 2.35 -24.93
CA GLY A 318 8.06 2.58 -23.58
C GLY A 318 7.03 3.22 -22.67
N ALA A 319 7.10 2.95 -21.37
CA ALA A 319 6.39 3.70 -20.35
C ALA A 319 7.39 4.17 -19.29
N THR A 320 7.28 5.43 -18.84
CA THR A 320 8.15 5.99 -17.81
C THR A 320 7.53 7.25 -17.19
N THR A 321 8.16 7.82 -16.19
CA THR A 321 7.75 9.13 -15.63
C THR A 321 8.34 10.29 -16.43
N ILE A 322 7.75 11.50 -16.29
CA ILE A 322 8.24 12.72 -16.96
C ILE A 322 9.69 13.02 -16.55
N ALA A 323 10.00 12.87 -15.27
CA ALA A 323 11.34 13.15 -14.73
C ALA A 323 12.40 12.20 -15.30
N GLU A 324 12.08 10.91 -15.38
CA GLU A 324 12.96 9.87 -15.91
C GLU A 324 13.12 9.98 -17.42
N TYR A 325 12.05 10.31 -18.15
CA TYR A 325 12.14 10.58 -19.59
C TYR A 325 13.14 11.69 -19.89
N ARG A 326 13.04 12.82 -19.19
CA ARG A 326 13.98 13.94 -19.31
C ARG A 326 15.41 13.56 -18.93
N LYS A 327 15.56 12.76 -17.87
CA LYS A 327 16.87 12.38 -17.35
C LYS A 327 17.61 11.39 -18.24
N TYR A 328 16.92 10.43 -18.83
CA TYR A 328 17.51 9.28 -19.50
C TYR A 328 17.26 9.22 -21.01
N VAL A 329 16.10 9.65 -21.50
CA VAL A 329 15.76 9.58 -22.94
C VAL A 329 16.15 10.86 -23.68
N GLU A 330 15.76 12.04 -23.18
CA GLU A 330 16.06 13.33 -23.82
C GLU A 330 17.56 13.65 -23.83
N LYS A 331 18.33 13.17 -22.85
CA LYS A 331 19.78 13.37 -22.82
C LYS A 331 20.55 12.50 -23.81
N ASP A 332 19.93 11.46 -24.32
CA ASP A 332 20.54 10.57 -25.32
C ASP A 332 20.02 10.88 -26.72
N ALA A 333 20.81 11.56 -27.50
CA ALA A 333 20.44 12.01 -28.84
C ALA A 333 20.04 10.86 -29.81
N ALA A 334 20.48 9.62 -29.55
CA ALA A 334 20.10 8.47 -30.36
C ALA A 334 18.68 7.98 -30.02
N LEU A 335 18.30 8.02 -28.75
CA LEU A 335 16.97 7.63 -28.27
C LEU A 335 15.94 8.73 -28.52
N GLU A 336 16.27 9.99 -28.27
CA GLU A 336 15.40 11.14 -28.52
C GLU A 336 14.89 11.20 -29.96
N ARG A 337 15.75 10.85 -30.92
CA ARG A 337 15.37 10.80 -32.35
C ARG A 337 14.51 9.60 -32.71
N ARG A 338 14.30 8.65 -31.82
CA ARG A 338 13.56 7.39 -32.08
C ARG A 338 12.26 7.30 -31.32
N PHE A 339 12.23 7.86 -30.11
CA PHE A 339 11.03 7.88 -29.29
C PHE A 339 10.19 9.14 -29.55
N GLN A 340 8.88 8.97 -29.52
CA GLN A 340 7.90 10.06 -29.57
C GLN A 340 7.12 10.05 -28.26
N PRO A 341 7.20 11.10 -27.43
CA PRO A 341 6.45 11.14 -26.18
C PRO A 341 4.94 11.25 -26.43
N VAL A 342 4.20 10.54 -25.60
CA VAL A 342 2.73 10.60 -25.47
C VAL A 342 2.45 10.83 -23.99
N THR A 343 1.91 11.99 -23.64
CA THR A 343 1.60 12.32 -22.26
C THR A 343 0.31 11.62 -21.84
N VAL A 344 0.35 10.93 -20.72
CA VAL A 344 -0.79 10.32 -20.04
C VAL A 344 -1.03 11.09 -18.77
N GLU A 345 -2.06 11.92 -18.77
CA GLU A 345 -2.41 12.76 -17.62
C GLU A 345 -3.26 11.99 -16.60
N GLU A 346 -3.28 12.49 -15.36
CA GLU A 346 -4.20 12.00 -14.34
C GLU A 346 -5.64 12.25 -14.80
N PRO A 347 -6.52 11.24 -14.75
CA PRO A 347 -7.91 11.41 -15.15
C PRO A 347 -8.65 12.36 -14.19
N THR A 348 -9.64 13.04 -14.70
CA THR A 348 -10.58 13.83 -13.92
C THR A 348 -11.39 12.93 -12.98
N VAL A 349 -12.06 13.51 -11.98
CA VAL A 349 -12.91 12.77 -11.03
C VAL A 349 -14.01 11.98 -11.79
N GLU A 350 -14.65 12.61 -12.77
CA GLU A 350 -15.70 11.98 -13.58
C GLU A 350 -15.17 10.83 -14.43
N GLU A 351 -14.02 11.01 -15.07
CA GLU A 351 -13.36 9.94 -15.84
C GLU A 351 -12.92 8.79 -14.94
N ALA A 352 -12.41 9.09 -13.75
CA ALA A 352 -12.01 8.07 -12.77
C ALA A 352 -13.22 7.25 -12.29
N GLU A 353 -14.38 7.87 -12.03
CA GLU A 353 -15.62 7.17 -11.69
C GLU A 353 -16.03 6.21 -12.82
N ASN A 354 -16.00 6.68 -14.07
CA ASN A 354 -16.32 5.83 -15.23
C ASN A 354 -15.36 4.65 -15.37
N ILE A 355 -14.05 4.87 -15.13
CA ILE A 355 -13.05 3.79 -15.15
C ILE A 355 -13.37 2.75 -14.06
N LEU A 356 -13.67 3.20 -12.84
CA LEU A 356 -13.97 2.32 -11.73
C LEU A 356 -15.24 1.50 -11.98
N HIS A 357 -16.29 2.12 -12.53
CA HIS A 357 -17.52 1.41 -12.93
C HIS A 357 -17.23 0.28 -13.92
N GLY A 358 -16.34 0.53 -14.88
CA GLY A 358 -15.97 -0.48 -15.87
C GLY A 358 -15.15 -1.65 -15.32
N VAL A 359 -14.35 -1.39 -14.27
CA VAL A 359 -13.45 -2.40 -13.68
C VAL A 359 -14.09 -3.11 -12.47
N ALA A 360 -15.07 -2.48 -11.80
CA ALA A 360 -15.69 -2.96 -10.57
C ALA A 360 -16.15 -4.42 -10.64
N HIS A 361 -16.77 -4.83 -11.77
CA HIS A 361 -17.27 -6.20 -11.93
C HIS A 361 -16.19 -7.27 -11.73
N LYS A 362 -14.94 -7.03 -12.15
CA LYS A 362 -13.85 -7.99 -11.95
C LYS A 362 -13.44 -8.11 -10.48
N TYR A 363 -13.48 -7.00 -9.74
CA TYR A 363 -13.24 -7.02 -8.29
C TYR A 363 -14.39 -7.69 -7.55
N GLU A 364 -15.63 -7.49 -8.00
CA GLU A 364 -16.81 -8.19 -7.48
C GLU A 364 -16.69 -9.71 -7.64
N GLU A 365 -16.29 -10.18 -8.83
CA GLU A 365 -16.06 -11.60 -9.10
C GLU A 365 -14.92 -12.17 -8.25
N HIS A 366 -13.81 -11.42 -8.13
CA HIS A 366 -12.63 -11.87 -7.38
C HIS A 366 -12.93 -12.02 -5.88
N HIS A 367 -13.53 -11.00 -5.29
CA HIS A 367 -13.83 -10.96 -3.86
C HIS A 367 -15.19 -11.57 -3.50
N ARG A 368 -16.04 -11.88 -4.49
CA ARG A 368 -17.43 -12.35 -4.31
C ARG A 368 -18.25 -11.39 -3.44
N VAL A 369 -18.18 -10.12 -3.75
CA VAL A 369 -18.92 -9.01 -3.10
C VAL A 369 -19.64 -8.20 -4.17
N THR A 370 -20.61 -7.40 -3.78
CA THR A 370 -21.23 -6.40 -4.66
C THR A 370 -20.74 -5.02 -4.25
N ILE A 371 -20.33 -4.21 -5.22
CA ILE A 371 -19.83 -2.85 -5.01
C ILE A 371 -20.92 -1.89 -5.45
N ASN A 372 -21.43 -1.09 -4.52
CA ASN A 372 -22.45 -0.09 -4.84
C ASN A 372 -21.84 1.11 -5.56
N ASP A 373 -22.66 1.79 -6.39
CA ASP A 373 -22.26 3.03 -7.07
C ASP A 373 -21.81 4.11 -6.08
N GLU A 374 -22.45 4.17 -4.91
CA GLU A 374 -22.06 5.07 -3.81
C GLU A 374 -20.64 4.79 -3.30
N ALA A 375 -20.22 3.51 -3.28
CA ALA A 375 -18.85 3.14 -2.90
C ALA A 375 -17.84 3.58 -3.95
N ILE A 376 -18.16 3.50 -5.24
CA ILE A 376 -17.30 3.95 -6.33
C ILE A 376 -17.10 5.47 -6.26
N SER A 377 -18.19 6.23 -6.18
CA SER A 377 -18.11 7.70 -6.03
C SER A 377 -17.37 8.10 -4.76
N ALA A 378 -17.59 7.40 -3.64
CA ALA A 378 -16.86 7.61 -2.40
C ALA A 378 -15.36 7.30 -2.53
N ALA A 379 -14.99 6.21 -3.22
CA ALA A 379 -13.59 5.83 -3.43
C ALA A 379 -12.83 6.91 -4.21
N VAL A 380 -13.44 7.45 -5.27
CA VAL A 380 -12.83 8.53 -6.07
C VAL A 380 -12.78 9.84 -5.26
N ALA A 381 -13.89 10.26 -4.65
CA ALA A 381 -13.96 11.53 -3.91
C ALA A 381 -13.04 11.53 -2.69
N LEU A 382 -13.05 10.45 -1.89
CA LEU A 382 -12.23 10.36 -0.68
C LEU A 382 -10.74 10.17 -1.03
N SER A 383 -10.40 9.38 -2.06
CA SER A 383 -9.00 9.24 -2.47
C SER A 383 -8.44 10.55 -3.02
N ASN A 384 -9.21 11.26 -3.82
CA ASN A 384 -8.79 12.56 -4.36
C ASN A 384 -8.58 13.61 -3.27
N ARG A 385 -9.43 13.58 -2.23
CA ARG A 385 -9.38 14.53 -1.12
C ARG A 385 -8.30 14.20 -0.09
N TYR A 386 -8.11 12.91 0.20
CA TYR A 386 -7.34 12.47 1.38
C TYR A 386 -6.02 11.78 1.04
N ILE A 387 -5.83 11.28 -0.19
CA ILE A 387 -4.62 10.57 -0.62
C ILE A 387 -3.91 11.41 -1.70
N ASN A 388 -2.87 12.15 -1.29
CA ASN A 388 -2.17 13.11 -2.16
C ASN A 388 -0.82 12.57 -2.70
N ASP A 389 -0.37 11.42 -2.25
CA ASP A 389 0.90 10.79 -2.64
C ASP A 389 0.77 9.79 -3.79
N ARG A 390 -0.45 9.56 -4.26
CA ARG A 390 -0.80 8.69 -5.37
C ARG A 390 -1.78 9.37 -6.32
N ASN A 391 -1.87 8.88 -7.55
CA ASN A 391 -2.71 9.48 -8.59
C ASN A 391 -3.93 8.61 -8.88
N LEU A 392 -4.99 9.23 -9.40
CA LEU A 392 -6.13 8.52 -9.97
C LEU A 392 -5.72 7.84 -11.29
N PRO A 393 -6.33 6.70 -11.67
CA PRO A 393 -7.38 5.97 -10.94
C PRO A 393 -6.85 4.99 -9.89
N ASP A 394 -5.54 4.73 -9.86
CA ASP A 394 -4.88 3.68 -9.08
C ASP A 394 -5.24 3.74 -7.59
N LYS A 395 -5.13 4.92 -6.95
CA LYS A 395 -5.49 5.11 -5.54
C LYS A 395 -6.94 4.78 -5.20
N ALA A 396 -7.88 4.99 -6.15
CA ALA A 396 -9.29 4.70 -5.94
C ALA A 396 -9.59 3.21 -6.18
N ILE A 397 -8.91 2.58 -7.13
CA ILE A 397 -8.95 1.14 -7.38
C ILE A 397 -8.44 0.38 -6.15
N ASP A 398 -7.28 0.78 -5.61
CA ASP A 398 -6.70 0.17 -4.42
C ASP A 398 -7.65 0.26 -3.20
N LEU A 399 -8.38 1.38 -3.04
CA LEU A 399 -9.37 1.51 -1.98
C LEU A 399 -10.52 0.53 -2.12
N ILE A 400 -11.02 0.32 -3.34
CA ILE A 400 -12.10 -0.64 -3.61
C ILE A 400 -11.61 -2.07 -3.35
N ASP A 401 -10.41 -2.41 -3.82
CA ASP A 401 -9.82 -3.74 -3.64
C ASP A 401 -9.63 -4.06 -2.15
N GLU A 402 -9.06 -3.13 -1.38
CA GLU A 402 -8.84 -3.32 0.06
C GLU A 402 -10.15 -3.33 0.85
N ALA A 403 -11.14 -2.50 0.49
CA ALA A 403 -12.45 -2.51 1.13
C ALA A 403 -13.20 -3.83 0.88
N ALA A 404 -13.16 -4.33 -0.36
CA ALA A 404 -13.73 -5.61 -0.74
C ALA A 404 -13.08 -6.78 0.02
N ALA A 405 -11.74 -6.75 0.12
CA ALA A 405 -10.98 -7.72 0.90
C ALA A 405 -11.33 -7.65 2.40
N ALA A 406 -11.44 -6.45 2.97
CA ALA A 406 -11.77 -6.23 4.39
C ALA A 406 -13.18 -6.75 4.73
N VAL A 407 -14.17 -6.46 3.88
CA VAL A 407 -15.54 -6.98 4.04
C VAL A 407 -15.54 -8.51 4.07
N ARG A 408 -14.80 -9.14 3.16
CA ARG A 408 -14.69 -10.60 3.10
C ARG A 408 -13.99 -11.19 4.32
N LEU A 409 -12.88 -10.60 4.77
CA LEU A 409 -12.13 -11.06 5.95
C LEU A 409 -12.93 -10.94 7.25
N ASN A 410 -13.68 -9.85 7.45
CA ASN A 410 -14.51 -9.66 8.64
C ASN A 410 -15.58 -10.73 8.80
N VAL A 411 -16.00 -11.33 7.71
CA VAL A 411 -17.01 -12.40 7.71
C VAL A 411 -16.39 -13.79 7.84
N THR A 412 -15.18 -13.97 7.31
CA THR A 412 -14.44 -15.25 7.38
C THR A 412 -13.77 -15.47 8.74
N ALA A 413 -13.91 -14.54 9.68
CA ALA A 413 -13.41 -14.71 11.04
C ALA A 413 -14.10 -15.96 11.65
N GLN A 414 -13.28 -17.00 11.91
CA GLN A 414 -13.77 -18.26 12.47
C GLN A 414 -14.52 -17.98 13.77
N PRO A 415 -15.77 -18.45 13.92
CA PRO A 415 -16.49 -18.33 15.17
C PRO A 415 -15.68 -18.94 16.30
N ASP A 416 -15.74 -18.34 17.48
CA ASP A 416 -15.02 -18.81 18.68
C ASP A 416 -15.25 -20.32 18.94
N LYS A 417 -16.45 -20.82 18.63
CA LYS A 417 -16.79 -22.24 18.71
C LYS A 417 -15.98 -23.17 17.81
N LEU A 418 -15.60 -22.72 16.61
CA LEU A 418 -14.72 -23.51 15.71
C LEU A 418 -13.29 -23.54 16.23
N ARG A 419 -12.84 -22.41 16.77
CA ARG A 419 -11.51 -22.30 17.38
C ARG A 419 -11.40 -23.19 18.62
N GLU A 420 -12.41 -23.16 19.50
CA GLU A 420 -12.49 -24.02 20.68
C GLU A 420 -12.48 -25.51 20.30
N LEU A 421 -13.30 -25.92 19.32
CA LEU A 421 -13.34 -27.31 18.84
C LEU A 421 -12.02 -27.74 18.21
N SER A 422 -11.35 -26.88 17.46
CA SER A 422 -10.04 -27.15 16.88
C SER A 422 -8.97 -27.34 17.96
N GLU A 423 -8.98 -26.53 19.01
CA GLU A 423 -8.08 -26.69 20.16
C GLU A 423 -8.39 -27.96 20.96
N GLU A 424 -9.67 -28.32 21.10
CA GLU A 424 -10.10 -29.55 21.76
C GLU A 424 -9.66 -30.80 21.00
N ILE A 425 -9.79 -30.79 19.68
CA ILE A 425 -9.30 -31.87 18.79
C ILE A 425 -7.79 -32.05 18.95
N LYS A 426 -7.02 -30.96 18.95
CA LYS A 426 -5.55 -31.00 19.15
C LYS A 426 -5.17 -31.55 20.54
N LYS A 427 -5.92 -31.19 21.58
CA LYS A 427 -5.70 -31.73 22.95
C LYS A 427 -5.98 -33.22 23.02
N ILE A 428 -7.06 -33.67 22.38
CA ILE A 428 -7.40 -35.12 22.33
C ILE A 428 -6.36 -35.90 21.53
N ASP A 429 -5.82 -35.35 20.44
CA ASP A 429 -4.74 -35.96 19.65
C ASP A 429 -3.49 -36.21 20.50
N LEU A 430 -3.07 -35.20 21.26
CA LEU A 430 -1.93 -35.36 22.20
C LEU A 430 -2.20 -36.40 23.29
N GLN A 431 -3.46 -36.53 23.75
CA GLN A 431 -3.83 -37.53 24.72
C GLN A 431 -3.84 -38.96 24.11
N ILE A 432 -4.30 -39.09 22.88
CA ILE A 432 -4.25 -40.37 22.13
C ILE A 432 -2.79 -40.83 21.97
N GLU A 433 -1.89 -39.94 21.54
CA GLU A 433 -0.46 -40.25 21.40
C GLU A 433 0.18 -40.69 22.73
N ARG A 434 -0.15 -40.03 23.84
CA ARG A 434 0.31 -40.41 25.18
C ARG A 434 -0.20 -41.77 25.61
N SER A 435 -1.51 -42.05 25.37
CA SER A 435 -2.13 -43.32 25.71
C SER A 435 -1.55 -44.49 24.90
N ILE A 436 -1.22 -44.26 23.63
CA ILE A 436 -0.56 -45.24 22.77
C ILE A 436 0.89 -45.52 23.27
N ARG A 437 1.64 -44.48 23.67
CA ARG A 437 2.99 -44.65 24.22
C ARG A 437 3.00 -45.40 25.58
N MET A 438 1.88 -45.32 26.32
CA MET A 438 1.71 -46.02 27.60
C MET A 438 1.04 -47.40 27.43
N GLU A 439 0.84 -47.90 26.21
CA GLU A 439 0.18 -49.18 25.84
C GLU A 439 -1.26 -49.28 26.35
N ALA A 440 -1.91 -48.14 26.72
CA ALA A 440 -3.28 -48.07 27.21
C ALA A 440 -4.31 -48.04 26.05
N PHE A 441 -4.37 -49.10 25.26
CA PHE A 441 -5.15 -49.14 23.99
C PHE A 441 -6.66 -48.95 24.19
N THR A 442 -7.25 -49.37 25.32
CA THR A 442 -8.65 -49.16 25.63
C THR A 442 -8.98 -47.67 25.80
N GLN A 443 -8.13 -46.94 26.49
CA GLN A 443 -8.26 -45.49 26.65
C GLN A 443 -8.03 -44.73 25.35
N ALA A 444 -7.06 -45.18 24.52
CA ALA A 444 -6.81 -44.62 23.21
C ALA A 444 -8.04 -44.79 22.27
N ALA A 445 -8.73 -45.95 22.34
CA ALA A 445 -9.94 -46.19 21.54
C ALA A 445 -11.12 -45.29 21.97
N GLU A 446 -11.30 -45.04 23.27
CA GLU A 446 -12.35 -44.12 23.78
C GLU A 446 -12.05 -42.65 23.37
N LEU A 447 -10.78 -42.23 23.48
CA LEU A 447 -10.38 -40.92 23.06
C LEU A 447 -10.54 -40.72 21.55
N LYS A 448 -10.26 -41.73 20.74
CA LYS A 448 -10.45 -41.69 19.28
C LYS A 448 -11.93 -41.56 18.90
N LYS A 449 -12.82 -42.19 19.70
CA LYS A 449 -14.29 -42.03 19.52
C LYS A 449 -14.72 -40.59 19.84
N LYS A 450 -14.23 -40.01 20.93
CA LYS A 450 -14.45 -38.61 21.26
C LYS A 450 -13.93 -37.64 20.20
N GLN A 451 -12.71 -37.88 19.70
CA GLN A 451 -12.13 -37.12 18.59
C GLN A 451 -13.03 -37.14 17.37
N SER A 452 -13.49 -38.34 16.96
CA SER A 452 -14.40 -38.51 15.82
C SER A 452 -15.71 -37.71 15.98
N ASP A 453 -16.27 -37.68 17.20
CA ASP A 453 -17.48 -36.90 17.49
C ASP A 453 -17.20 -35.37 17.45
N CYS A 454 -16.05 -34.91 17.92
CA CYS A 454 -15.64 -33.51 17.80
C CYS A 454 -15.41 -33.12 16.32
N ILE A 455 -14.76 -33.96 15.54
CA ILE A 455 -14.55 -33.75 14.10
C ILE A 455 -15.91 -33.67 13.38
N ARG A 456 -16.85 -34.57 13.66
CA ARG A 456 -18.19 -34.51 13.06
C ARG A 456 -18.96 -33.24 13.41
N LYS A 457 -18.79 -32.70 14.63
CA LYS A 457 -19.36 -31.40 15.02
C LYS A 457 -18.71 -30.26 14.27
N TYR A 458 -17.40 -30.28 14.16
CA TYR A 458 -16.58 -29.31 13.39
C TYR A 458 -17.00 -29.26 11.91
N ASP A 459 -17.08 -30.42 11.26
CA ASP A 459 -17.51 -30.54 9.86
C ASP A 459 -18.96 -30.07 9.63
N ARG A 460 -19.87 -30.35 10.59
CA ARG A 460 -21.25 -29.85 10.50
C ARG A 460 -21.34 -28.35 10.56
N ILE A 461 -20.52 -27.72 11.41
CA ILE A 461 -20.49 -26.26 11.52
C ILE A 461 -19.89 -25.67 10.23
N ILE A 462 -18.81 -26.21 9.70
CA ILE A 462 -18.22 -25.79 8.43
C ILE A 462 -19.23 -25.90 7.28
N LYS A 463 -19.85 -27.07 7.10
CA LYS A 463 -20.83 -27.27 6.03
C LYS A 463 -22.06 -26.35 6.16
N ARG A 464 -22.42 -25.96 7.39
CA ARG A 464 -23.48 -24.98 7.62
C ARG A 464 -23.02 -23.57 7.26
N MET A 465 -21.79 -23.22 7.62
CA MET A 465 -21.21 -21.93 7.26
C MET A 465 -21.05 -21.78 5.75
N GLU A 466 -20.51 -22.79 5.07
CA GLU A 466 -20.38 -22.79 3.61
C GLU A 466 -21.72 -22.57 2.91
N LYS A 467 -22.80 -23.22 3.38
CA LYS A 467 -24.16 -23.00 2.85
C LYS A 467 -24.76 -21.65 3.19
N GLU A 468 -24.37 -21.05 4.29
CA GLU A 468 -24.79 -19.70 4.69
C GLU A 468 -23.98 -18.64 3.93
N GLU A 469 -22.68 -18.91 3.65
CA GLU A 469 -21.83 -18.05 2.79
C GLU A 469 -22.32 -18.02 1.34
N GLU A 470 -22.72 -19.16 0.76
CA GLU A 470 -23.27 -19.20 -0.60
C GLU A 470 -24.54 -18.34 -0.76
N LYS A 471 -25.24 -18.04 0.33
CA LYS A 471 -26.50 -17.26 0.32
C LYS A 471 -26.34 -15.79 0.68
N ARG A 472 -25.19 -15.39 1.19
CA ARG A 472 -24.94 -14.00 1.63
C ARG A 472 -24.29 -13.21 0.52
N THR A 473 -24.97 -12.17 0.08
CA THR A 473 -24.39 -11.14 -0.78
C THR A 473 -23.73 -10.09 0.12
N TYR A 474 -22.44 -9.96 0.03
CA TYR A 474 -21.69 -8.94 0.77
C TYR A 474 -21.64 -7.67 -0.07
N VAL A 475 -21.93 -6.54 0.56
CA VAL A 475 -22.01 -5.26 -0.12
C VAL A 475 -20.93 -4.34 0.42
N VAL A 476 -20.16 -3.76 -0.49
CA VAL A 476 -19.21 -2.70 -0.19
C VAL A 476 -19.93 -1.37 -0.44
N GLY A 477 -20.05 -0.56 0.59
CA GLY A 477 -20.64 0.76 0.54
C GLY A 477 -19.66 1.88 0.88
N GLU A 478 -20.15 3.12 0.99
CA GLU A 478 -19.35 4.28 1.37
C GLU A 478 -18.63 4.10 2.73
N ASN A 479 -19.27 3.43 3.66
CA ASN A 479 -18.72 3.22 5.01
C ASN A 479 -17.45 2.38 5.02
N GLU A 480 -17.41 1.34 4.21
CA GLU A 480 -16.29 0.41 4.11
C GLU A 480 -15.10 1.11 3.44
N ILE A 481 -15.35 1.90 2.40
CA ILE A 481 -14.35 2.76 1.78
C ILE A 481 -13.79 3.78 2.79
N ALA A 482 -14.67 4.44 3.55
CA ALA A 482 -14.25 5.40 4.56
C ALA A 482 -13.41 4.78 5.69
N GLU A 483 -13.65 3.50 6.04
CA GLU A 483 -12.81 2.75 6.99
C GLU A 483 -11.40 2.52 6.45
N VAL A 484 -11.25 2.14 5.19
CA VAL A 484 -9.94 1.94 4.56
C VAL A 484 -9.19 3.27 4.46
N VAL A 485 -9.85 4.34 4.03
CA VAL A 485 -9.24 5.68 4.01
C VAL A 485 -8.78 6.09 5.41
N ALA A 486 -9.60 5.81 6.45
CA ALA A 486 -9.22 6.09 7.82
C ALA A 486 -8.00 5.27 8.29
N LEU A 487 -7.86 4.04 7.83
CA LEU A 487 -6.71 3.19 8.12
C LEU A 487 -5.42 3.75 7.49
N TRP A 488 -5.47 4.15 6.22
CA TRP A 488 -4.32 4.67 5.50
C TRP A 488 -3.87 6.05 5.98
N THR A 489 -4.84 6.95 6.15
CA THR A 489 -4.57 8.35 6.50
C THR A 489 -4.54 8.61 7.99
N LYS A 490 -4.99 7.64 8.80
CA LYS A 490 -5.22 7.76 10.25
C LYS A 490 -6.26 8.84 10.62
N ILE A 491 -7.11 9.21 9.67
CA ILE A 491 -8.18 10.19 9.83
C ILE A 491 -9.48 9.43 10.03
N PRO A 492 -10.22 9.64 11.12
CA PRO A 492 -11.49 8.94 11.35
C PRO A 492 -12.60 9.49 10.45
N VAL A 493 -12.53 9.20 9.14
CA VAL A 493 -13.45 9.74 8.11
C VAL A 493 -14.91 9.44 8.45
N LYS A 494 -15.21 8.24 8.96
CA LYS A 494 -16.57 7.81 9.35
C LYS A 494 -17.18 8.60 10.52
N LYS A 495 -16.34 9.17 11.42
CA LYS A 495 -16.81 10.01 12.53
C LYS A 495 -16.97 11.49 12.13
N LEU A 496 -16.45 11.87 10.96
CA LEU A 496 -16.37 13.27 10.53
C LEU A 496 -17.68 13.75 9.91
N ALA A 497 -18.45 12.92 9.20
CA ALA A 497 -19.60 13.41 8.45
C ALA A 497 -20.80 13.88 9.33
N GLU A 498 -21.21 13.10 10.33
CA GLU A 498 -22.38 13.47 11.15
C GLU A 498 -22.03 14.27 12.42
N LYS A 499 -20.94 13.93 13.09
CA LYS A 499 -20.51 14.61 14.34
C LYS A 499 -19.68 15.87 14.10
N GLU A 500 -19.17 16.08 12.89
CA GLU A 500 -18.29 17.21 12.56
C GLU A 500 -19.08 18.53 12.55
N SER A 501 -20.26 18.55 11.99
CA SER A 501 -21.13 19.72 11.98
C SER A 501 -21.49 20.18 13.40
N GLU A 502 -21.82 19.25 14.30
CA GLU A 502 -22.07 19.56 15.69
C GLU A 502 -20.81 20.00 16.45
N ARG A 503 -19.65 19.40 16.15
CA ARG A 503 -18.37 19.81 16.74
C ARG A 503 -17.95 21.20 16.29
N LEU A 504 -18.12 21.51 15.01
CA LEU A 504 -17.84 22.84 14.46
C LEU A 504 -18.76 23.92 15.04
N LEU A 505 -20.04 23.60 15.27
CA LEU A 505 -20.96 24.50 15.97
C LEU A 505 -20.54 24.75 17.43
N LYS A 506 -19.99 23.72 18.09
CA LYS A 506 -19.51 23.76 19.48
C LYS A 506 -18.02 24.12 19.61
N LEU A 507 -17.33 24.44 18.50
CA LEU A 507 -15.88 24.64 18.47
C LEU A 507 -15.42 25.71 19.46
N GLU A 508 -16.09 26.84 19.52
CA GLU A 508 -15.80 27.90 20.48
C GLU A 508 -15.81 27.42 21.93
N SER A 509 -16.83 26.65 22.30
CA SER A 509 -16.93 26.11 23.66
C SER A 509 -15.86 25.04 23.95
N ILE A 510 -15.41 24.29 22.94
CA ILE A 510 -14.33 23.31 23.07
C ILE A 510 -13.01 24.03 23.28
N LEU A 511 -12.73 25.08 22.49
CA LEU A 511 -11.49 25.85 22.60
C LEU A 511 -11.40 26.57 23.93
N HIS A 512 -12.50 27.15 24.41
CA HIS A 512 -12.56 27.83 25.71
C HIS A 512 -12.35 26.93 26.94
N LYS A 513 -12.49 25.60 26.81
CA LYS A 513 -12.11 24.68 27.89
C LYS A 513 -10.61 24.70 28.19
N ARG A 514 -9.79 25.06 27.19
CA ARG A 514 -8.31 25.05 27.29
C ARG A 514 -7.73 26.45 27.23
N VAL A 515 -8.31 27.32 26.41
CA VAL A 515 -7.85 28.70 26.21
C VAL A 515 -8.78 29.62 26.99
N ILE A 516 -8.22 30.24 28.00
CA ILE A 516 -8.95 31.18 28.90
C ILE A 516 -8.70 32.60 28.43
N GLY A 517 -9.75 33.38 28.38
CA GLY A 517 -9.77 34.71 27.76
C GLY A 517 -9.69 34.55 26.24
N GLN A 518 -9.33 35.63 25.53
CA GLN A 518 -9.09 35.64 24.08
C GLN A 518 -10.38 35.33 23.28
N GLU A 519 -11.54 35.78 23.73
CA GLU A 519 -12.85 35.48 23.12
C GLU A 519 -12.89 35.84 21.65
N GLU A 520 -12.29 36.97 21.23
CA GLU A 520 -12.26 37.41 19.84
C GLU A 520 -11.42 36.46 18.96
N ALA A 521 -10.24 36.07 19.46
CA ALA A 521 -9.36 35.16 18.71
C ALA A 521 -10.03 33.79 18.54
N VAL A 522 -10.65 33.24 19.57
CA VAL A 522 -11.36 31.97 19.53
C VAL A 522 -12.56 32.02 18.59
N SER A 523 -13.35 33.10 18.66
CA SER A 523 -14.52 33.31 17.79
C SER A 523 -14.11 33.45 16.31
N ALA A 524 -13.07 34.27 16.01
CA ALA A 524 -12.57 34.46 14.65
C ALA A 524 -12.02 33.16 14.03
N VAL A 525 -11.20 32.40 14.79
CA VAL A 525 -10.74 31.06 14.36
C VAL A 525 -11.93 30.16 14.09
N SER A 526 -12.89 30.08 14.99
CA SER A 526 -14.05 29.20 14.84
C SER A 526 -14.92 29.58 13.63
N LYS A 527 -15.10 30.87 13.34
CA LYS A 527 -15.81 31.34 12.14
C LYS A 527 -15.06 31.00 10.86
N ALA A 528 -13.75 31.22 10.82
CA ALA A 528 -12.93 30.89 9.66
C ALA A 528 -12.92 29.36 9.38
N MET A 529 -12.83 28.54 10.43
CA MET A 529 -12.90 27.09 10.31
C MET A 529 -14.25 26.60 9.77
N ARG A 530 -15.36 27.22 10.22
CA ARG A 530 -16.70 26.92 9.68
C ARG A 530 -16.79 27.28 8.19
N ARG A 531 -16.26 28.44 7.76
CA ARG A 531 -16.23 28.85 6.34
C ARG A 531 -15.44 27.87 5.48
N GLY A 532 -14.25 27.48 5.91
CA GLY A 532 -13.38 26.54 5.18
C GLY A 532 -14.01 25.15 5.01
N ARG A 533 -14.72 24.67 6.03
CA ARG A 533 -15.34 23.32 5.98
C ARG A 533 -16.64 23.26 5.19
N VAL A 534 -17.39 24.33 5.12
CA VAL A 534 -18.61 24.39 4.28
C VAL A 534 -18.29 24.53 2.79
N GLY A 535 -17.01 24.69 2.42
CA GLY A 535 -16.58 24.78 1.01
C GLY A 535 -16.78 26.17 0.40
N LEU A 536 -16.96 27.20 1.22
CA LEU A 536 -17.05 28.60 0.76
C LEU A 536 -15.67 29.23 0.48
N GLN A 537 -14.60 28.52 0.77
CA GLN A 537 -13.21 28.94 0.53
C GLN A 537 -12.67 28.36 -0.77
N ASP A 538 -11.67 29.03 -1.36
CA ASP A 538 -10.97 28.54 -2.56
C ASP A 538 -10.36 27.13 -2.30
N PRO A 539 -10.71 26.11 -3.10
CA PRO A 539 -10.24 24.74 -2.91
C PRO A 539 -8.72 24.59 -3.09
N ASN A 540 -8.05 25.61 -3.65
CA ASN A 540 -6.61 25.59 -3.84
C ASN A 540 -5.83 26.14 -2.64
N ARG A 541 -6.50 26.72 -1.64
CA ARG A 541 -5.86 27.31 -0.46
C ARG A 541 -5.91 26.38 0.75
N PRO A 542 -5.05 26.60 1.78
CA PRO A 542 -5.16 25.93 3.07
C PRO A 542 -6.53 26.11 3.72
N ILE A 543 -6.95 25.19 4.62
CA ILE A 543 -8.25 25.28 5.33
C ILE A 543 -8.42 26.62 6.08
N GLY A 544 -7.32 27.20 6.54
CA GLY A 544 -7.28 28.49 7.18
C GLY A 544 -5.85 28.95 7.41
N SER A 545 -5.64 30.26 7.30
CA SER A 545 -4.36 30.91 7.54
C SER A 545 -4.52 32.05 8.55
N PHE A 546 -3.76 31.98 9.65
CA PHE A 546 -3.94 32.87 10.81
C PHE A 546 -2.61 33.49 11.22
N LEU A 547 -2.63 34.76 11.55
CA LEU A 547 -1.52 35.46 12.19
C LEU A 547 -1.90 35.87 13.62
N PHE A 548 -1.24 35.29 14.61
CA PHE A 548 -1.45 35.55 16.03
C PHE A 548 -0.41 36.54 16.53
N LEU A 549 -0.86 37.73 16.90
CA LEU A 549 -0.03 38.83 17.39
C LEU A 549 -0.21 38.99 18.89
N GLY A 550 0.83 39.36 19.60
CA GLY A 550 0.72 39.68 21.03
C GLY A 550 1.92 39.24 21.86
N PRO A 551 1.95 39.62 23.16
CA PRO A 551 3.07 39.28 24.02
C PRO A 551 3.25 37.80 24.27
N THR A 552 4.35 37.43 24.88
CA THR A 552 4.62 36.03 25.20
C THR A 552 3.73 35.53 26.33
N GLY A 553 3.30 34.27 26.30
CA GLY A 553 2.55 33.63 27.38
C GLY A 553 1.06 33.95 27.47
N VAL A 554 0.47 34.61 26.45
CA VAL A 554 -0.97 34.94 26.39
C VAL A 554 -1.86 33.83 25.82
N GLY A 555 -1.28 32.71 25.36
CA GLY A 555 -2.04 31.55 24.90
C GLY A 555 -1.98 31.25 23.40
N LYS A 556 -1.16 31.94 22.58
CA LYS A 556 -1.03 31.73 21.13
C LYS A 556 -0.76 30.25 20.77
N THR A 557 0.27 29.69 21.34
CA THR A 557 0.64 28.28 21.10
C THR A 557 -0.38 27.30 21.69
N GLU A 558 -1.03 27.65 22.81
CA GLU A 558 -2.06 26.80 23.43
C GLU A 558 -3.33 26.74 22.58
N LEU A 559 -3.73 27.86 21.95
CA LEU A 559 -4.83 27.88 21.00
C LEU A 559 -4.52 27.01 19.77
N SER A 560 -3.26 27.04 19.29
CA SER A 560 -2.84 26.17 18.19
C SER A 560 -2.94 24.68 18.53
N LYS A 561 -2.55 24.28 19.76
CA LYS A 561 -2.69 22.92 20.27
C LYS A 561 -4.14 22.50 20.44
N ALA A 562 -4.95 23.39 21.05
CA ALA A 562 -6.37 23.15 21.24
C ALA A 562 -7.11 23.00 19.91
N LEU A 563 -6.71 23.77 18.89
CA LEU A 563 -7.26 23.68 17.56
C LEU A 563 -6.86 22.34 16.87
N ALA A 564 -5.60 21.92 17.01
CA ALA A 564 -5.15 20.64 16.48
C ALA A 564 -5.93 19.45 17.10
N GLU A 565 -6.13 19.47 18.40
CA GLU A 565 -6.93 18.45 19.10
C GLU A 565 -8.42 18.49 18.69
N ALA A 566 -9.00 19.68 18.59
CA ALA A 566 -10.40 19.84 18.24
C ALA A 566 -10.70 19.43 16.79
N MET A 567 -9.80 19.78 15.85
CA MET A 567 -10.01 19.51 14.41
C MET A 567 -9.53 18.14 13.97
N PHE A 568 -8.38 17.69 14.49
CA PHE A 568 -7.72 16.45 14.02
C PHE A 568 -7.66 15.36 15.09
N GLY A 569 -8.25 15.58 16.27
CA GLY A 569 -8.42 14.58 17.32
C GLY A 569 -7.18 14.29 18.15
N SER A 570 -6.03 14.92 17.87
CA SER A 570 -4.78 14.74 18.61
C SER A 570 -3.95 16.03 18.65
N GLU A 571 -3.31 16.32 19.79
CA GLU A 571 -2.32 17.40 19.88
C GLU A 571 -1.07 17.11 19.00
N ASN A 572 -0.79 15.84 18.70
CA ASN A 572 0.34 15.43 17.86
C ASN A 572 0.15 15.82 16.38
N ALA A 573 -1.07 16.20 15.99
CA ALA A 573 -1.34 16.78 14.69
C ALA A 573 -0.82 18.22 14.52
N LEU A 574 -0.06 18.74 15.50
CA LEU A 574 0.61 20.02 15.45
C LEU A 574 2.06 19.87 14.97
N ILE A 575 2.35 20.41 13.80
CA ILE A 575 3.73 20.55 13.26
C ILE A 575 4.23 21.93 13.66
N ARG A 576 5.14 22.01 14.65
CA ARG A 576 5.77 23.26 15.05
C ARG A 576 7.07 23.46 14.29
N VAL A 577 7.25 24.66 13.74
CA VAL A 577 8.45 25.15 13.07
C VAL A 577 8.87 26.46 13.74
N ASP A 578 10.02 26.47 14.40
CA ASP A 578 10.57 27.65 15.05
C ASP A 578 11.37 28.47 14.04
N MET A 579 10.93 29.69 13.78
CA MET A 579 11.55 30.53 12.77
C MET A 579 12.91 31.08 13.21
N SER A 580 13.28 30.96 14.48
CA SER A 580 14.64 31.27 14.95
C SER A 580 15.69 30.35 14.31
N GLU A 581 15.32 29.15 13.84
CA GLU A 581 16.20 28.23 13.12
C GLU A 581 16.37 28.61 11.63
N TYR A 582 15.55 29.54 11.12
CA TYR A 582 15.45 29.94 9.71
C TYR A 582 15.78 31.41 9.47
N MET A 583 16.74 31.94 10.24
CA MET A 583 17.19 33.33 10.14
C MET A 583 18.14 33.60 8.96
N GLU A 584 18.79 32.58 8.45
CA GLU A 584 19.79 32.66 7.39
C GLU A 584 19.25 32.14 6.05
N GLY A 585 19.69 32.75 4.93
CA GLY A 585 19.17 32.38 3.59
C GLY A 585 19.36 30.91 3.23
N HIS A 586 20.45 30.27 3.65
CA HIS A 586 20.65 28.83 3.40
C HIS A 586 19.70 27.93 4.23
N SER A 587 19.06 28.46 5.27
CA SER A 587 18.13 27.69 6.09
C SER A 587 16.82 27.38 5.36
N VAL A 588 16.47 28.12 4.31
CA VAL A 588 15.32 27.80 3.44
C VAL A 588 15.47 26.43 2.79
N SER A 589 16.70 26.06 2.42
CA SER A 589 17.00 24.72 1.89
C SER A 589 16.70 23.60 2.90
N LYS A 590 16.81 23.87 4.20
CA LYS A 590 16.38 22.90 5.23
C LYS A 590 14.86 22.71 5.24
N MET A 591 14.09 23.75 4.88
CA MET A 591 12.64 23.71 4.88
C MET A 591 12.06 22.91 3.72
N ILE A 592 12.56 23.14 2.49
CA ILE A 592 12.04 22.56 1.24
C ILE A 592 12.98 21.52 0.62
N GLY A 593 14.20 21.38 1.12
CA GLY A 593 15.25 20.48 0.62
C GLY A 593 16.36 21.23 -0.14
N SER A 594 17.57 20.66 -0.12
CA SER A 594 18.73 21.21 -0.82
C SER A 594 18.63 20.95 -2.33
N PRO A 595 19.09 21.89 -3.19
CA PRO A 595 19.17 21.66 -4.64
C PRO A 595 20.08 20.47 -4.99
N PRO A 596 19.90 19.84 -6.17
CA PRO A 596 20.76 18.77 -6.63
C PRO A 596 22.23 19.17 -6.62
N GLY A 597 23.10 18.31 -6.06
CA GLY A 597 24.54 18.56 -5.95
C GLY A 597 25.01 19.18 -4.64
N TYR A 598 24.10 19.58 -3.76
CA TYR A 598 24.45 20.07 -2.41
C TYR A 598 24.29 19.00 -1.34
N VAL A 599 25.04 19.11 -0.25
CA VAL A 599 24.94 18.21 0.92
C VAL A 599 23.52 18.28 1.50
N GLY A 600 22.90 17.12 1.79
CA GLY A 600 21.54 17.03 2.31
C GLY A 600 20.42 16.93 1.25
N PHE A 601 20.75 16.80 -0.04
CA PHE A 601 19.75 16.61 -1.10
C PHE A 601 18.91 15.33 -0.91
N GLU A 602 19.50 14.25 -0.41
CA GLU A 602 18.80 12.98 -0.19
C GLU A 602 17.84 13.02 1.00
N GLU A 603 18.12 13.84 2.01
CA GLU A 603 17.33 13.93 3.25
C GLU A 603 15.96 14.60 3.06
N GLY A 604 15.79 15.38 1.97
CA GLY A 604 14.56 16.15 1.72
C GLY A 604 14.39 17.35 2.68
N GLY A 605 13.34 18.14 2.47
CA GLY A 605 13.04 19.29 3.34
C GLY A 605 12.29 18.89 4.62
N GLN A 606 12.67 19.47 5.74
CA GLN A 606 12.05 19.13 7.04
C GLN A 606 10.54 19.46 7.08
N LEU A 607 10.13 20.60 6.54
CA LEU A 607 8.72 20.99 6.50
C LEU A 607 7.97 20.14 5.47
N SER A 608 8.51 20.04 4.26
CA SER A 608 7.87 19.29 3.17
C SER A 608 7.65 17.82 3.54
N GLU A 609 8.63 17.15 4.16
CA GLU A 609 8.49 15.77 4.61
C GLU A 609 7.51 15.61 5.79
N LYS A 610 7.51 16.54 6.78
CA LYS A 610 6.56 16.48 7.90
C LYS A 610 5.12 16.64 7.42
N VAL A 611 4.85 17.59 6.51
CA VAL A 611 3.51 17.83 5.96
C VAL A 611 3.10 16.70 5.03
N ARG A 612 4.01 16.17 4.20
CA ARG A 612 3.73 15.02 3.35
C ARG A 612 3.30 13.79 4.16
N ARG A 613 3.96 13.55 5.31
CA ARG A 613 3.60 12.43 6.22
C ARG A 613 2.33 12.68 7.01
N ASN A 614 2.01 13.95 7.29
CA ASN A 614 0.85 14.36 8.08
C ASN A 614 0.11 15.50 7.35
N PRO A 615 -0.58 15.20 6.24
CA PRO A 615 -1.25 16.24 5.43
C PRO A 615 -2.44 16.89 6.15
N TYR A 616 -2.93 16.28 7.23
CA TYR A 616 -3.98 16.81 8.10
C TYR A 616 -3.35 17.26 9.42
N SER A 617 -2.91 18.50 9.44
CA SER A 617 -2.20 19.03 10.60
C SER A 617 -2.38 20.54 10.73
N VAL A 618 -2.14 21.03 11.93
CA VAL A 618 -1.90 22.46 12.16
C VAL A 618 -0.41 22.70 12.01
N VAL A 619 -0.03 23.57 11.09
CA VAL A 619 1.37 23.97 10.92
C VAL A 619 1.55 25.33 11.63
N LEU A 620 2.32 25.31 12.70
CA LEU A 620 2.64 26.48 13.51
C LEU A 620 4.02 27.01 13.18
N PHE A 621 4.09 28.19 12.58
CA PHE A 621 5.31 28.96 12.40
C PHE A 621 5.47 29.92 13.59
N ASP A 622 6.35 29.57 14.52
CA ASP A 622 6.54 30.34 15.75
C ASP A 622 7.61 31.42 15.53
N GLU A 623 7.34 32.63 16.00
CA GLU A 623 8.20 33.83 15.90
C GLU A 623 8.54 34.22 14.42
N ILE A 624 7.50 34.29 13.57
CA ILE A 624 7.63 34.51 12.12
C ILE A 624 8.44 35.78 11.76
N GLU A 625 8.47 36.81 12.63
CA GLU A 625 9.26 38.02 12.45
C GLU A 625 10.77 37.76 12.40
N LYS A 626 11.26 36.61 12.85
CA LYS A 626 12.67 36.25 12.82
C LYS A 626 13.08 35.53 11.54
N ALA A 627 12.13 35.12 10.72
CA ALA A 627 12.39 34.37 9.48
C ALA A 627 13.13 35.21 8.45
N HIS A 628 14.02 34.54 7.70
CA HIS A 628 14.67 35.18 6.54
C HIS A 628 13.61 35.57 5.48
N PRO A 629 13.80 36.68 4.72
CA PRO A 629 12.86 37.10 3.67
C PRO A 629 12.47 36.02 2.67
N ASP A 630 13.36 35.10 2.33
CA ASP A 630 13.08 34.01 1.38
C ASP A 630 12.05 32.98 1.93
N VAL A 631 11.93 32.84 3.24
CA VAL A 631 10.87 32.01 3.86
C VAL A 631 9.49 32.54 3.50
N PHE A 632 9.33 33.87 3.46
CA PHE A 632 8.05 34.49 3.07
C PHE A 632 7.67 34.16 1.62
N ASN A 633 8.66 34.03 0.71
CA ASN A 633 8.39 33.65 -0.67
C ASN A 633 7.82 32.21 -0.75
N VAL A 634 8.33 31.30 0.08
CA VAL A 634 7.79 29.92 0.19
C VAL A 634 6.40 29.94 0.79
N LEU A 635 6.16 30.74 1.85
CA LEU A 635 4.85 30.85 2.47
C LEU A 635 3.82 31.51 1.54
N LEU A 636 4.21 32.47 0.69
CA LEU A 636 3.34 33.03 -0.34
C LEU A 636 2.83 31.96 -1.29
N GLN A 637 3.69 31.07 -1.75
CA GLN A 637 3.29 29.95 -2.59
C GLN A 637 2.29 29.05 -1.88
N VAL A 638 2.50 28.75 -0.58
CA VAL A 638 1.55 27.95 0.21
C VAL A 638 0.20 28.65 0.34
N LEU A 639 0.20 29.95 0.59
CA LEU A 639 -1.03 30.73 0.81
C LEU A 639 -1.85 30.93 -0.48
N ASP A 640 -1.20 30.97 -1.67
CA ASP A 640 -1.90 31.13 -2.95
C ASP A 640 -2.27 29.80 -3.58
N ASP A 641 -1.27 28.93 -3.77
CA ASP A 641 -1.41 27.69 -4.56
C ASP A 641 -1.72 26.46 -3.69
N GLY A 642 -1.65 26.62 -2.35
CA GLY A 642 -1.86 25.53 -1.39
C GLY A 642 -0.85 24.38 -1.51
N HIS A 643 0.30 24.59 -2.14
CA HIS A 643 1.36 23.59 -2.24
C HIS A 643 2.74 24.22 -2.28
N ILE A 644 3.77 23.42 -2.00
CA ILE A 644 5.16 23.77 -2.25
C ILE A 644 5.79 22.71 -3.13
N THR A 645 6.77 23.10 -3.95
CA THR A 645 7.59 22.16 -4.71
C THR A 645 8.87 21.91 -3.92
N ASP A 646 9.11 20.63 -3.56
CA ASP A 646 10.35 20.24 -2.88
C ASP A 646 11.54 20.22 -3.83
N SER A 647 12.75 20.05 -3.28
CA SER A 647 13.99 19.98 -4.06
C SER A 647 14.06 18.80 -5.04
N LYS A 648 13.20 17.79 -4.87
CA LYS A 648 13.07 16.63 -5.76
C LYS A 648 12.01 16.86 -6.86
N GLY A 649 11.45 18.08 -6.94
CA GLY A 649 10.39 18.43 -7.90
C GLY A 649 8.99 17.93 -7.53
N ARG A 650 8.80 17.36 -6.34
CA ARG A 650 7.49 16.84 -5.89
C ARG A 650 6.64 17.96 -5.30
N LYS A 651 5.37 18.00 -5.64
CA LYS A 651 4.40 18.91 -5.07
C LYS A 651 3.90 18.37 -3.72
N VAL A 652 4.10 19.14 -2.64
CA VAL A 652 3.61 18.84 -1.30
C VAL A 652 2.41 19.72 -1.02
N SER A 653 1.23 19.12 -0.86
CA SER A 653 -0.04 19.82 -0.67
C SER A 653 -0.23 20.28 0.77
N PHE A 654 -0.63 21.55 0.95
CA PHE A 654 -1.04 22.17 2.20
C PHE A 654 -2.56 22.45 2.25
N LYS A 655 -3.32 22.02 1.23
CA LYS A 655 -4.76 22.30 1.11
C LYS A 655 -5.57 21.79 2.30
N ASN A 656 -5.10 20.74 2.95
CA ASN A 656 -5.75 20.15 4.11
C ASN A 656 -5.11 20.55 5.44
N THR A 657 -4.22 21.56 5.45
CA THR A 657 -3.58 22.06 6.67
C THR A 657 -4.22 23.36 7.15
N ILE A 658 -4.02 23.64 8.43
CA ILE A 658 -4.32 24.95 9.02
C ILE A 658 -2.97 25.62 9.31
N LEU A 659 -2.74 26.80 8.75
CA LEU A 659 -1.53 27.55 8.95
C LEU A 659 -1.70 28.56 10.09
N ILE A 660 -0.85 28.50 11.08
CA ILE A 660 -0.81 29.47 12.17
C ILE A 660 0.60 30.07 12.23
N MET A 661 0.67 31.35 12.16
CA MET A 661 1.90 32.13 12.35
C MET A 661 1.80 32.91 13.64
N THR A 662 2.81 32.83 14.51
CA THR A 662 2.83 33.66 15.72
C THR A 662 3.88 34.76 15.61
N SER A 663 3.59 35.91 16.12
CA SER A 663 4.54 37.02 16.23
C SER A 663 4.40 37.77 17.52
N ASN A 664 5.52 38.28 18.01
CA ASN A 664 5.58 39.20 19.14
C ASN A 664 5.63 40.69 18.68
N ALA A 665 5.45 40.95 17.39
CA ALA A 665 5.39 42.29 16.84
C ALA A 665 4.27 43.11 17.51
N GLY A 666 4.56 44.34 17.87
CA GLY A 666 3.62 45.21 18.58
C GLY A 666 3.40 44.92 20.06
N ALA A 667 4.08 43.86 20.61
CA ALA A 667 3.90 43.49 22.02
C ALA A 667 4.14 44.62 23.02
N GLN A 668 5.08 45.52 22.76
CA GLN A 668 5.36 46.69 23.62
C GLN A 668 4.19 47.66 23.62
N ARG A 669 3.51 47.89 22.50
CA ARG A 669 2.33 48.74 22.41
C ARG A 669 1.11 48.15 23.11
N ILE A 670 1.06 46.83 23.21
CA ILE A 670 0.01 46.10 23.92
C ILE A 670 0.20 46.22 25.45
N ILE A 671 1.47 46.13 25.91
CA ILE A 671 1.81 46.14 27.34
C ILE A 671 1.81 47.56 27.92
N ASP A 672 2.34 48.56 27.20
CA ASP A 672 2.43 49.96 27.59
C ASP A 672 1.69 50.83 26.53
N PRO A 673 0.36 50.93 26.58
CA PRO A 673 -0.33 51.87 25.73
C PRO A 673 0.10 53.27 26.19
N LYS A 674 1.03 53.89 25.42
CA LYS A 674 1.43 55.28 25.71
C LYS A 674 0.18 56.13 25.74
N ASN A 675 -0.09 56.73 26.88
CA ASN A 675 -1.17 57.69 27.11
C ASN A 675 -1.11 58.79 26.03
N LEU A 676 -1.90 58.68 24.99
CA LEU A 676 -2.17 59.73 24.03
C LEU A 676 -3.42 60.51 24.53
N GLY A 677 -3.19 61.57 25.26
CA GLY A 677 -4.17 62.65 25.48
C GLY A 677 -5.03 62.48 26.73
N PHE A 678 -4.99 63.52 27.54
CA PHE A 678 -5.87 63.80 28.68
C PHE A 678 -7.35 63.77 28.28
N GLY A 679 -8.16 63.02 29.01
CA GLY A 679 -9.58 63.25 29.18
C GLY A 679 -10.52 62.60 28.20
N ALA A 680 -10.95 61.33 28.49
CA ALA A 680 -12.34 60.88 28.43
C ALA A 680 -12.34 59.41 28.90
N GLN A 681 -13.36 59.01 29.63
CA GLN A 681 -13.65 57.58 29.91
C GLN A 681 -13.93 56.89 28.58
N THR A 682 -12.91 56.22 28.01
CA THR A 682 -13.05 55.37 26.82
C THR A 682 -13.60 54.04 27.28
N THR A 683 -14.56 53.49 26.55
CA THR A 683 -15.05 52.12 26.74
C THR A 683 -13.95 51.15 26.41
N GLU A 684 -13.91 49.99 27.08
CA GLU A 684 -12.91 48.92 26.86
C GLU A 684 -12.77 48.52 25.36
N GLU A 685 -13.86 48.59 24.59
CA GLU A 685 -13.89 48.35 23.14
C GLU A 685 -13.07 49.40 22.33
N GLN A 686 -13.17 50.69 22.70
CA GLN A 686 -12.43 51.76 22.01
C GLN A 686 -10.92 51.72 22.28
N ASP A 687 -10.52 51.28 23.47
CA ASP A 687 -9.11 51.09 23.81
C ASP A 687 -8.52 49.88 23.07
N TYR A 688 -9.33 48.84 22.86
CA TYR A 688 -8.95 47.70 22.03
C TYR A 688 -8.72 48.09 20.56
N ASP A 689 -9.66 48.82 19.95
CA ASP A 689 -9.55 49.24 18.55
C ASP A 689 -8.33 50.11 18.29
N LYS A 690 -8.01 51.00 19.24
CA LYS A 690 -6.78 51.80 19.19
C LYS A 690 -5.53 50.96 19.32
N MET A 691 -5.50 50.01 20.23
CA MET A 691 -4.40 49.07 20.40
C MET A 691 -4.21 48.22 19.13
N LYS A 692 -5.29 47.68 18.59
CA LYS A 692 -5.29 46.87 17.35
C LYS A 692 -4.75 47.68 16.18
N SER A 693 -5.18 48.92 16.02
CA SER A 693 -4.69 49.81 14.95
C SER A 693 -3.20 50.08 15.08
N GLY A 694 -2.70 50.33 16.30
CA GLY A 694 -1.27 50.56 16.55
C GLY A 694 -0.40 49.31 16.28
N VAL A 695 -0.90 48.13 16.62
CA VAL A 695 -0.22 46.85 16.33
C VAL A 695 -0.20 46.58 14.82
N MET A 696 -1.33 46.87 14.13
CA MET A 696 -1.43 46.72 12.68
C MET A 696 -0.48 47.64 11.91
N GLU A 697 -0.20 48.85 12.40
CA GLU A 697 0.82 49.73 11.80
C GLU A 697 2.23 49.08 11.86
N GLU A 698 2.56 48.46 12.99
CA GLU A 698 3.85 47.81 13.18
C GLU A 698 3.99 46.55 12.31
N VAL A 699 2.92 45.77 12.21
CA VAL A 699 2.83 44.62 11.31
C VAL A 699 3.04 45.03 9.85
N LYS A 700 2.41 46.14 9.39
CA LYS A 700 2.60 46.69 8.03
C LYS A 700 4.03 47.17 7.75
N ARG A 701 4.79 47.53 8.81
CA ARG A 701 6.22 47.87 8.67
C ARG A 701 7.12 46.65 8.57
N LEU A 702 6.78 45.56 9.26
CA LEU A 702 7.57 44.34 9.32
C LEU A 702 7.31 43.40 8.14
N PHE A 703 6.07 43.30 7.70
CA PHE A 703 5.67 42.35 6.65
C PHE A 703 5.24 43.09 5.38
N LYS A 704 5.53 42.49 4.23
CA LYS A 704 5.12 43.07 2.94
C LYS A 704 3.59 43.01 2.83
N PRO A 705 2.98 44.06 2.22
CA PRO A 705 1.51 44.11 2.04
C PRO A 705 0.95 42.87 1.32
N GLU A 706 1.71 42.34 0.37
CA GLU A 706 1.37 41.13 -0.38
C GLU A 706 1.17 39.94 0.54
N PHE A 707 2.01 39.76 1.54
CA PHE A 707 1.90 38.66 2.51
C PHE A 707 0.70 38.87 3.45
N ILE A 708 0.49 40.10 3.95
CA ILE A 708 -0.62 40.40 4.86
C ILE A 708 -1.97 40.18 4.20
N ASN A 709 -2.12 40.55 2.91
CA ASN A 709 -3.39 40.43 2.18
C ASN A 709 -3.79 38.98 1.86
N ARG A 710 -2.88 38.02 2.02
CA ARG A 710 -3.13 36.57 1.76
C ARG A 710 -3.51 35.78 3.02
N ILE A 711 -3.37 36.42 4.19
CA ILE A 711 -3.74 35.83 5.48
C ILE A 711 -5.25 36.01 5.67
N ASP A 712 -5.96 34.92 6.00
CA ASP A 712 -7.42 34.97 6.19
C ASP A 712 -7.83 35.83 7.38
N GLU A 713 -7.12 35.71 8.51
CA GLU A 713 -7.46 36.51 9.73
C GLU A 713 -6.19 36.85 10.53
N ILE A 714 -6.13 38.10 10.98
CA ILE A 714 -5.06 38.59 11.84
C ILE A 714 -5.67 38.90 13.22
N MET A 715 -5.13 38.26 14.25
CA MET A 715 -5.67 38.31 15.60
C MET A 715 -4.69 38.90 16.58
N VAL A 716 -5.18 39.86 17.39
CA VAL A 716 -4.39 40.48 18.46
C VAL A 716 -4.81 39.86 19.78
N PHE A 717 -3.88 39.20 20.45
CA PHE A 717 -4.09 38.60 21.78
C PHE A 717 -3.91 39.62 22.88
N HIS A 718 -4.87 39.65 23.78
CA HIS A 718 -4.86 40.57 24.94
C HIS A 718 -3.90 40.10 26.03
N PRO A 719 -3.38 41.05 26.86
CA PRO A 719 -2.74 40.70 28.12
C PRO A 719 -3.77 40.04 29.04
N LEU A 720 -3.31 39.04 29.79
CA LEU A 720 -4.19 38.32 30.72
C LEU A 720 -4.47 39.16 31.98
N ASN A 721 -5.73 39.25 32.34
CA ASN A 721 -6.16 39.93 33.56
C ASN A 721 -6.06 39.01 34.81
N LYS A 722 -6.33 39.53 36.03
CA LYS A 722 -6.24 38.72 37.25
C LYS A 722 -7.24 37.57 37.29
N ASP A 723 -8.43 37.76 36.73
CA ASP A 723 -9.47 36.73 36.71
C ASP A 723 -9.13 35.61 35.71
N ASP A 724 -8.55 35.96 34.57
CA ASP A 724 -8.01 34.99 33.64
C ASP A 724 -6.92 34.17 34.27
N MET A 725 -6.01 34.80 35.02
CA MET A 725 -4.95 34.11 35.73
C MET A 725 -5.49 33.16 36.80
N LYS A 726 -6.55 33.52 37.54
CA LYS A 726 -7.22 32.59 38.48
C LYS A 726 -7.76 31.35 37.76
N ARG A 727 -8.41 31.56 36.63
CA ARG A 727 -8.91 30.43 35.79
C ARG A 727 -7.78 29.55 35.27
N ILE A 728 -6.70 30.15 34.77
CA ILE A 728 -5.52 29.47 34.26
C ILE A 728 -4.83 28.63 35.35
N VAL A 729 -4.56 29.21 36.51
CA VAL A 729 -3.97 28.50 37.65
C VAL A 729 -4.88 27.36 38.10
N THR A 730 -6.18 27.52 38.05
CA THR A 730 -7.14 26.47 38.40
C THR A 730 -7.07 25.32 37.37
N LEU A 731 -6.96 25.62 36.08
CA LEU A 731 -6.83 24.64 35.02
C LEU A 731 -5.50 23.87 35.11
N LEU A 732 -4.39 24.58 35.32
CA LEU A 732 -3.07 23.98 35.53
C LEU A 732 -3.03 23.09 36.79
N SER A 733 -3.62 23.55 37.87
CA SER A 733 -3.78 22.78 39.12
C SER A 733 -4.58 21.50 38.90
N LYS A 734 -5.69 21.58 38.12
CA LYS A 734 -6.50 20.42 37.78
C LYS A 734 -5.73 19.37 36.92
N ASN A 735 -4.88 19.84 36.03
CA ASN A 735 -4.02 18.96 35.23
C ASN A 735 -2.97 18.27 36.11
N LEU A 736 -2.41 18.98 37.09
CA LEU A 736 -1.50 18.40 38.06
C LEU A 736 -2.19 17.36 38.93
N THR A 737 -3.35 17.68 39.51
CA THR A 737 -4.12 16.73 40.33
C THR A 737 -4.50 15.47 39.56
N LYS A 738 -4.86 15.61 38.28
CA LYS A 738 -5.13 14.46 37.41
C LYS A 738 -3.90 13.58 37.20
N ARG A 739 -2.72 14.17 36.92
CA ARG A 739 -1.45 13.41 36.79
C ARG A 739 -1.07 12.68 38.08
N CYS A 740 -1.19 13.33 39.24
CA CYS A 740 -0.91 12.72 40.53
C CYS A 740 -1.83 11.50 40.77
N LYS A 741 -3.12 11.61 40.43
CA LYS A 741 -4.08 10.50 40.55
C LYS A 741 -3.77 9.35 39.59
N GLU A 742 -3.48 9.63 38.33
CA GLU A 742 -3.25 8.60 37.28
C GLU A 742 -1.89 7.90 37.41
N GLN A 743 -0.83 8.63 37.79
CA GLN A 743 0.53 8.08 37.80
C GLN A 743 1.00 7.62 39.19
N MET A 744 0.52 8.28 40.25
CA MET A 744 0.99 8.07 41.63
C MET A 744 -0.09 7.57 42.58
N GLU A 745 -1.37 7.49 42.09
CA GLU A 745 -2.53 7.14 42.94
C GLU A 745 -2.75 8.09 44.12
N ILE A 746 -2.24 9.35 44.06
CA ILE A 746 -2.36 10.36 45.08
C ILE A 746 -3.51 11.33 44.73
N GLU A 747 -4.48 11.51 45.60
CA GLU A 747 -5.53 12.50 45.46
C GLU A 747 -5.07 13.86 46.00
N LEU A 748 -4.47 14.69 45.16
CA LEU A 748 -4.01 16.03 45.49
C LEU A 748 -5.15 17.03 45.42
N THR A 749 -5.35 17.81 46.50
CA THR A 749 -6.28 18.96 46.53
C THR A 749 -5.51 20.26 46.79
N ILE A 750 -5.62 21.25 45.92
CA ILE A 750 -4.94 22.54 46.05
C ILE A 750 -5.96 23.60 46.51
N THR A 751 -5.72 24.16 47.69
CA THR A 751 -6.64 25.12 48.28
C THR A 751 -6.68 26.44 47.51
N PRO A 752 -7.82 27.22 47.55
CA PRO A 752 -7.93 28.52 46.90
C PRO A 752 -6.86 29.53 47.36
N SER A 753 -6.49 29.50 48.61
CA SER A 753 -5.48 30.38 49.20
C SER A 753 -4.09 30.17 48.60
N VAL A 754 -3.71 28.90 48.25
CA VAL A 754 -2.45 28.60 47.54
C VAL A 754 -2.51 29.18 46.12
N LYS A 755 -3.65 29.05 45.44
CA LYS A 755 -3.80 29.57 44.08
C LYS A 755 -3.70 31.10 44.04
N GLU A 756 -4.34 31.80 44.98
CA GLU A 756 -4.28 33.25 45.09
C GLU A 756 -2.87 33.72 45.43
N TRP A 757 -2.21 33.05 46.36
CA TRP A 757 -0.84 33.39 46.74
C TRP A 757 0.16 33.20 45.57
N LEU A 758 0.00 32.17 44.76
CA LEU A 758 0.81 31.94 43.54
C LEU A 758 0.64 33.10 42.57
N ILE A 759 -0.58 33.58 42.38
CA ILE A 759 -0.88 34.71 41.48
C ILE A 759 -0.24 35.97 42.00
N GLU A 760 -0.44 36.31 43.29
CA GLU A 760 0.11 37.53 43.88
C GLU A 760 1.64 37.56 43.86
N LYS A 761 2.30 36.40 44.07
CA LYS A 761 3.76 36.31 44.10
C LYS A 761 4.41 36.31 42.71
N HIS A 762 3.78 35.70 41.71
CA HIS A 762 4.43 35.39 40.43
C HIS A 762 3.76 36.03 39.22
N MET A 763 2.68 36.82 39.37
CA MET A 763 2.04 37.49 38.26
C MET A 763 2.96 38.56 37.66
N ASP A 764 3.31 38.40 36.38
CA ASP A 764 3.98 39.41 35.58
C ASP A 764 3.17 39.66 34.31
N ALA A 765 2.63 40.86 34.19
CA ALA A 765 1.81 41.27 33.04
C ALA A 765 2.59 41.20 31.71
N LYS A 766 3.93 41.30 31.76
CA LYS A 766 4.79 41.22 30.56
C LYS A 766 5.03 39.79 30.08
N MET A 767 5.00 38.82 30.99
CA MET A 767 5.32 37.39 30.69
C MET A 767 4.09 36.50 30.61
N GLY A 768 2.89 37.01 30.86
CA GLY A 768 1.63 36.27 30.79
C GLY A 768 1.57 35.06 31.73
N ALA A 769 1.08 33.91 31.26
CA ALA A 769 0.90 32.72 32.08
C ALA A 769 2.18 31.83 32.22
N ARG A 770 3.28 32.13 31.53
CA ARG A 770 4.54 31.32 31.63
C ARG A 770 5.11 31.28 33.05
N PRO A 771 5.18 32.41 33.83
CA PRO A 771 5.63 32.37 35.20
C PRO A 771 4.76 31.49 36.09
N MET A 772 3.45 31.40 35.87
CA MET A 772 2.53 30.58 36.66
C MET A 772 2.83 29.08 36.51
N LYS A 773 3.10 28.62 35.31
CA LYS A 773 3.47 27.22 35.07
C LYS A 773 4.78 26.83 35.81
N ARG A 774 5.76 27.75 35.79
CA ARG A 774 7.02 27.54 36.51
C ARG A 774 6.81 27.62 38.04
N ALA A 775 5.95 28.52 38.50
CA ALA A 775 5.63 28.64 39.91
C ALA A 775 4.90 27.39 40.44
N ILE A 776 3.97 26.85 39.73
CA ILE A 776 3.32 25.56 40.09
C ILE A 776 4.39 24.44 40.17
N GLN A 777 5.29 24.38 39.22
CA GLN A 777 6.38 23.38 39.21
C GLN A 777 7.28 23.57 40.43
N SER A 778 7.86 24.73 40.63
CA SER A 778 8.86 24.94 41.71
C SER A 778 8.25 24.98 43.11
N GLU A 779 7.00 25.48 43.26
CA GLU A 779 6.41 25.68 44.60
C GLU A 779 5.51 24.48 45.01
N ILE A 780 4.93 23.75 44.05
CA ILE A 780 4.02 22.65 44.36
C ILE A 780 4.65 21.28 43.97
N GLU A 781 5.08 21.13 42.67
CA GLU A 781 5.55 19.83 42.21
C GLU A 781 6.85 19.43 42.89
N ASP A 782 7.84 20.33 42.99
CA ASP A 782 9.12 20.05 43.65
C ASP A 782 8.93 19.80 45.16
N ALA A 783 8.12 20.60 45.83
CA ALA A 783 7.84 20.43 47.26
C ALA A 783 7.03 19.15 47.55
N LEU A 784 6.09 18.78 46.69
CA LEU A 784 5.37 17.48 46.78
C LEU A 784 6.34 16.30 46.60
N ALA A 785 7.26 16.42 45.62
CA ALA A 785 8.28 15.39 45.39
C ALA A 785 9.19 15.17 46.60
N GLU A 786 9.59 16.26 47.29
CA GLU A 786 10.36 16.15 48.54
C GLU A 786 9.56 15.42 49.63
N GLU A 787 8.28 15.72 49.81
CA GLU A 787 7.43 15.08 50.84
C GLU A 787 7.21 13.57 50.53
N ILE A 788 7.12 13.21 49.23
CA ILE A 788 7.04 11.83 48.80
C ILE A 788 8.37 11.08 49.09
N LEU A 789 9.52 11.72 48.79
CA LEU A 789 10.84 11.13 49.00
C LEU A 789 11.16 10.97 50.51
N LEU A 790 10.67 11.89 51.35
CA LEU A 790 10.79 11.83 52.82
C LEU A 790 9.83 10.77 53.42
N GLY A 791 8.93 10.19 52.65
CA GLY A 791 7.98 9.17 53.08
C GLY A 791 6.77 9.74 53.85
N ASN A 792 6.60 11.07 53.87
CA ASN A 792 5.47 11.75 54.51
C ASN A 792 4.18 11.62 53.71
N VAL A 793 4.29 11.41 52.37
CA VAL A 793 3.20 11.16 51.45
C VAL A 793 3.43 9.82 50.76
N LYS A 794 2.45 8.93 50.77
CA LYS A 794 2.50 7.60 50.17
C LYS A 794 1.47 7.45 49.06
N ARG A 795 1.62 6.42 48.21
CA ARG A 795 0.63 6.03 47.22
C ARG A 795 -0.70 5.69 47.91
N GLY A 796 -1.79 6.20 47.40
CA GLY A 796 -3.11 6.02 47.96
C GLY A 796 -3.58 7.12 48.93
N ASP A 797 -2.68 8.05 49.27
CA ASP A 797 -3.01 9.10 50.24
C ASP A 797 -3.81 10.25 49.60
N THR A 798 -4.73 10.82 50.38
CA THR A 798 -5.42 12.08 50.06
C THR A 798 -4.67 13.24 50.67
N VAL A 799 -4.04 14.04 49.83
CA VAL A 799 -3.16 15.17 50.21
C VAL A 799 -3.80 16.52 49.94
N SER A 800 -3.77 17.43 50.92
CA SER A 800 -4.21 18.81 50.75
C SER A 800 -3.04 19.78 50.85
N ALA A 801 -2.80 20.54 49.75
CA ALA A 801 -1.82 21.61 49.72
C ALA A 801 -2.45 22.90 50.27
N GLY A 802 -2.01 23.32 51.47
CA GLY A 802 -2.44 24.51 52.16
C GLY A 802 -1.34 25.57 52.25
N LEU A 803 -1.67 26.81 52.61
CA LEU A 803 -0.73 27.90 52.81
C LEU A 803 -0.54 28.18 54.30
N LYS A 804 0.70 28.06 54.82
CA LYS A 804 1.03 28.45 56.22
C LYS A 804 2.32 29.27 56.19
N ASN A 805 2.32 30.42 56.80
CA ASN A 805 3.47 31.33 56.86
C ASN A 805 4.11 31.65 55.50
N LYS A 806 3.29 31.86 54.46
CA LYS A 806 3.74 32.08 53.06
C LYS A 806 4.56 30.92 52.48
N LYS A 807 4.43 29.72 53.02
CA LYS A 807 4.98 28.45 52.46
C LYS A 807 3.85 27.47 52.25
N ILE A 808 3.99 26.67 51.18
CA ILE A 808 3.03 25.57 50.90
C ILE A 808 3.36 24.42 51.87
N VAL A 809 2.32 23.91 52.54
CA VAL A 809 2.41 22.79 53.49
C VAL A 809 1.42 21.72 53.00
N PHE A 810 1.91 20.52 52.90
CA PHE A 810 1.08 19.35 52.55
C PHE A 810 0.57 18.66 53.82
N THR A 811 -0.74 18.45 53.85
CA THR A 811 -1.36 17.70 54.96
C THR A 811 -2.05 16.46 54.38
N VAL A 812 -1.65 15.32 54.86
CA VAL A 812 -2.30 14.04 54.52
C VAL A 812 -3.62 13.98 55.32
N ARG A 813 -4.73 13.74 54.66
CA ARG A 813 -5.98 13.43 55.32
C ARG A 813 -6.05 11.94 55.53
N ASP A 814 -6.04 11.52 56.80
CA ASP A 814 -6.42 10.16 57.18
C ASP A 814 -7.92 9.99 56.89
N ASP A 815 -8.25 9.33 55.75
CA ASP A 815 -9.62 8.83 55.57
C ASP A 815 -9.82 7.69 56.57
N LYS A 816 -10.38 8.05 57.73
CA LYS A 816 -10.97 7.05 58.65
C LYS A 816 -12.34 6.67 58.22
#